data_e9864296e56f55ff58591b390f452baa
#
_entry.id   e9864296e56f55ff58591b390f452baa
#
_cell.length_a   1.000
_cell.length_b   1.000
_cell.length_c   1.000
_cell.angle_alpha   90.00
_cell.angle_beta   90.00
_cell.angle_gamma   90.00
#
_symmetry.space_group_name_H-M   'P 1'
#
loop_
_entity.id
_entity.type
_entity.pdbx_description
1 polymer ?
#
loop_
_entity_poly.entity_id
_entity_poly.type
_entity_poly.pdbx_seq_one_letter_code
_entity_poly.pdbx_strand_id
1 'polypeptide(L)'
;MIFLGSLLQSKPSAHERHGFRALLHAIIERWSGWHKLTLSLAVCLCLAVPSSHAAETSASTSVMMNQANTATEIPANQVRLPSDYVKNTESTENSDRIDNIENVDALAPASLWQTESNEPSLYALLDAEFAADRDDRRRAVTIYKQQSFKEDATAVFERALSLSLRNERVEDSLQFAKTWQDQNPDHVPAWFYVAHLALRAHDYLLAGETLNRILRYDPRADLSEILIGIYPNNDDDKRELLAALQPLDSEQNASLSVLKAGLLYQFNEPEIAIVHINRALERQPDYVPFITLKADILRKIVTAETVVNYVSQARSRNPQSKSLYLYEIRYLLDLEQSDQAWRLLLDAHKRFNDDAEITLLAALVSLDIEAYKDADKLLNQLAENPVYLDQAYYYLGISAERQQRFEQAKLYLSSVMQEDLVLEARRKVVAFELMEGDVDAAIETLDQLRKDFSVFAPDTFVMQADILWQQNEPEEALRLLTRAARKYPDNEMLLFARTQLLDDKSDYVVKRTLLNHLQSLDPSNLSYQLSYAQLLLANERSSEQGLALATAIIQIRYDDPRYDNELHLQALNVLAGNALAKENYKQVIAYLQTPYEVLPTLRSGTLLLRAYQGLGNNEKVESLLADLQMRFSFGQHNINDSIQLY
;
A
#
# COMPACT_ATOMS: atom_id res chain seq x y z
N MET A 1 20.58 2.12 -24.86
CA MET A 1 19.96 1.03 -25.64
C MET A 1 18.83 0.26 -24.91
N ILE A 2 18.40 0.72 -23.75
CA ILE A 2 17.47 -0.07 -22.91
C ILE A 2 16.02 0.44 -22.99
N PHE A 3 15.76 1.67 -23.43
CA PHE A 3 14.43 2.25 -23.31
C PHE A 3 13.47 2.00 -24.49
N LEU A 4 13.92 1.87 -25.71
CA LEU A 4 13.03 1.65 -26.87
C LEU A 4 13.12 0.24 -27.47
N GLY A 5 14.17 -0.51 -27.24
CA GLY A 5 14.34 -1.86 -27.78
C GLY A 5 13.36 -2.90 -27.23
N SER A 6 12.81 -2.70 -26.02
CA SER A 6 11.80 -3.59 -25.44
C SER A 6 10.36 -3.32 -25.96
N LEU A 7 10.12 -2.12 -26.50
CA LEU A 7 8.80 -1.73 -27.02
C LEU A 7 8.52 -2.22 -28.45
N LEU A 8 9.56 -2.56 -29.21
CA LEU A 8 9.44 -2.98 -30.62
C LEU A 8 9.23 -4.49 -30.83
N GLN A 9 9.19 -5.30 -29.77
CA GLN A 9 8.88 -6.72 -29.89
C GLN A 9 7.35 -6.94 -29.94
N SER A 10 6.84 -7.21 -31.13
CA SER A 10 5.42 -7.37 -31.48
C SER A 10 4.71 -8.63 -30.96
N LYS A 11 5.17 -9.19 -29.84
CA LYS A 11 4.39 -10.14 -29.02
C LYS A 11 4.51 -9.71 -27.56
N PRO A 12 3.38 -9.56 -26.81
CA PRO A 12 3.48 -9.26 -25.40
C PRO A 12 4.35 -10.33 -24.75
N SER A 13 5.50 -9.91 -24.25
CA SER A 13 6.44 -10.79 -23.55
C SER A 13 5.72 -11.38 -22.33
N ALA A 14 6.14 -12.56 -21.88
CA ALA A 14 5.65 -13.10 -20.60
C ALA A 14 5.80 -12.07 -19.45
N HIS A 15 6.73 -11.15 -19.59
CA HIS A 15 7.00 -10.04 -18.66
C HIS A 15 5.91 -8.96 -18.67
N GLU A 16 5.33 -8.61 -19.80
CA GLU A 16 4.22 -7.64 -19.88
C GLU A 16 2.91 -8.24 -19.35
N ARG A 17 2.69 -9.55 -19.55
CA ARG A 17 1.57 -10.27 -18.90
C ARG A 17 1.76 -10.34 -17.37
N HIS A 18 2.98 -10.51 -16.89
CA HIS A 18 3.28 -10.41 -15.46
C HIS A 18 3.14 -8.98 -14.95
N GLY A 19 3.53 -7.96 -15.70
CA GLY A 19 3.36 -6.55 -15.33
C GLY A 19 1.89 -6.14 -15.24
N PHE A 20 1.05 -6.56 -16.20
CA PHE A 20 -0.39 -6.27 -16.18
C PHE A 20 -1.10 -7.06 -15.06
N ARG A 21 -0.74 -8.33 -14.83
CA ARG A 21 -1.22 -9.10 -13.67
C ARG A 21 -0.71 -8.52 -12.36
N ALA A 22 0.52 -8.06 -12.29
CA ALA A 22 1.06 -7.34 -11.12
C ALA A 22 0.33 -6.02 -10.89
N LEU A 23 -0.06 -5.29 -11.94
CA LEU A 23 -0.86 -4.07 -11.85
C LEU A 23 -2.31 -4.41 -11.45
N LEU A 24 -2.90 -5.45 -12.01
CA LEU A 24 -4.20 -5.99 -11.57
C LEU A 24 -4.14 -6.43 -10.10
N HIS A 25 -3.08 -7.13 -9.69
CA HIS A 25 -2.80 -7.45 -8.30
C HIS A 25 -2.56 -6.18 -7.46
N ALA A 26 -1.84 -5.18 -7.95
CA ALA A 26 -1.59 -3.93 -7.23
C ALA A 26 -2.85 -3.07 -7.09
N ILE A 27 -3.74 -3.05 -8.10
CA ILE A 27 -5.06 -2.40 -8.01
C ILE A 27 -5.93 -3.19 -7.02
N ILE A 28 -5.94 -4.49 -7.12
CA ILE A 28 -6.61 -5.41 -6.21
C ILE A 28 -5.98 -5.34 -4.82
N GLU A 29 -4.65 -5.17 -4.67
CA GLU A 29 -3.93 -4.98 -3.40
C GLU A 29 -4.05 -3.57 -2.85
N ARG A 30 -4.13 -2.54 -3.65
CA ARG A 30 -4.45 -1.17 -3.18
C ARG A 30 -5.87 -1.13 -2.61
N TRP A 31 -6.75 -1.97 -3.14
CA TRP A 31 -8.05 -2.27 -2.54
C TRP A 31 -7.95 -3.27 -1.39
N SER A 32 -6.90 -4.09 -1.31
CA SER A 32 -6.54 -5.04 -0.26
C SER A 32 -5.53 -4.48 0.75
N GLY A 33 -4.93 -3.35 0.49
CA GLY A 33 -4.24 -2.54 1.51
C GLY A 33 -5.20 -2.22 2.67
N TRP A 34 -6.48 -2.23 2.36
CA TRP A 34 -7.56 -2.49 3.32
C TRP A 34 -7.43 -3.85 4.03
N HIS A 35 -6.72 -4.87 3.56
CA HIS A 35 -6.63 -6.18 4.22
C HIS A 35 -5.47 -6.34 5.20
N LYS A 36 -4.36 -5.66 5.05
CA LYS A 36 -3.39 -5.51 6.18
C LYS A 36 -3.91 -4.52 7.23
N LEU A 37 -4.65 -3.50 6.80
CA LEU A 37 -5.53 -2.70 7.64
C LEU A 37 -6.84 -3.45 7.99
N THR A 38 -7.36 -4.40 7.23
CA THR A 38 -8.68 -5.02 7.43
C THR A 38 -8.65 -6.29 8.24
N LEU A 39 -7.53 -6.98 8.50
CA LEU A 39 -7.52 -7.79 9.72
C LEU A 39 -7.54 -6.90 10.97
N SER A 40 -6.89 -5.77 10.97
CA SER A 40 -7.05 -4.73 11.98
C SER A 40 -8.41 -4.01 11.87
N LEU A 41 -8.90 -3.69 10.66
CA LEU A 41 -10.19 -3.04 10.43
C LEU A 41 -11.37 -4.02 10.30
N ALA A 42 -11.22 -5.27 9.89
CA ALA A 42 -12.31 -6.25 9.93
C ALA A 42 -12.63 -6.67 11.36
N VAL A 43 -11.64 -6.78 12.21
CA VAL A 43 -11.85 -6.82 13.66
C VAL A 43 -12.45 -5.49 14.14
N CYS A 44 -12.02 -4.32 13.62
CA CYS A 44 -12.55 -3.01 14.00
C CYS A 44 -13.94 -2.69 13.39
N LEU A 45 -14.22 -3.01 12.12
CA LEU A 45 -15.54 -2.86 11.50
C LEU A 45 -16.51 -3.97 11.90
N CYS A 46 -16.03 -5.15 12.28
CA CYS A 46 -16.83 -6.23 12.87
C CYS A 46 -17.51 -5.83 14.18
N LEU A 47 -17.04 -4.76 14.80
CA LEU A 47 -17.44 -4.35 16.12
C LEU A 47 -18.41 -3.13 16.11
N ALA A 48 -18.69 -2.52 14.94
CA ALA A 48 -19.43 -1.26 14.79
C ALA A 48 -20.89 -1.43 14.34
N VAL A 49 -21.60 -2.50 14.75
CA VAL A 49 -23.04 -2.64 14.49
C VAL A 49 -23.82 -2.31 15.76
N PRO A 50 -24.65 -1.26 15.78
CA PRO A 50 -25.50 -1.00 16.93
C PRO A 50 -26.56 -2.12 17.04
N SER A 51 -26.51 -2.88 18.12
CA SER A 51 -27.59 -3.77 18.48
C SER A 51 -28.81 -2.96 18.98
N SER A 52 -29.92 -3.08 18.29
CA SER A 52 -31.15 -2.28 18.49
C SER A 52 -31.92 -2.53 19.80
N HIS A 53 -31.31 -3.09 20.85
CA HIS A 53 -32.00 -3.42 22.09
C HIS A 53 -31.29 -3.08 23.42
N ALA A 54 -30.21 -2.24 23.38
CA ALA A 54 -29.60 -1.74 24.61
C ALA A 54 -29.31 -0.23 24.49
N ALA A 55 -30.33 0.56 24.22
CA ALA A 55 -30.18 1.93 23.73
C ALA A 55 -29.91 2.99 24.82
N GLU A 56 -29.87 2.65 26.10
CA GLU A 56 -29.80 3.69 27.16
C GLU A 56 -28.44 3.82 27.87
N THR A 57 -27.56 2.80 27.79
CA THR A 57 -26.25 2.87 28.45
C THR A 57 -25.04 2.94 27.48
N SER A 58 -25.25 2.62 26.19
CA SER A 58 -24.18 2.61 25.20
C SER A 58 -23.89 3.97 24.52
N ALA A 59 -24.85 4.89 24.57
CA ALA A 59 -24.72 6.17 23.83
C ALA A 59 -23.65 7.11 24.39
N SER A 60 -23.41 7.11 25.70
CA SER A 60 -22.36 7.93 26.31
C SER A 60 -20.96 7.35 26.12
N THR A 61 -20.85 6.03 26.02
CA THR A 61 -19.58 5.32 25.84
C THR A 61 -19.05 5.42 24.41
N SER A 62 -19.95 5.31 23.41
CA SER A 62 -19.58 5.39 21.98
C SER A 62 -19.06 6.78 21.57
N VAL A 63 -19.64 7.84 22.11
CA VAL A 63 -19.19 9.22 21.85
C VAL A 63 -17.78 9.48 22.39
N MET A 64 -17.43 8.91 23.54
CA MET A 64 -16.09 9.09 24.12
C MET A 64 -15.01 8.25 23.40
N MET A 65 -15.31 7.03 22.99
CA MET A 65 -14.35 6.14 22.34
C MET A 65 -14.00 6.58 20.90
N ASN A 66 -14.98 7.05 20.12
CA ASN A 66 -14.74 7.60 18.79
C ASN A 66 -13.87 8.87 18.80
N GLN A 67 -13.94 9.67 19.88
CA GLN A 67 -13.11 10.88 19.97
C GLN A 67 -11.64 10.60 20.35
N ALA A 68 -11.34 9.45 20.94
CA ALA A 68 -9.99 9.06 21.31
C ALA A 68 -9.16 8.50 20.13
N ASN A 69 -9.82 8.02 19.06
CA ASN A 69 -9.16 7.41 17.89
C ASN A 69 -8.90 8.37 16.72
N THR A 70 -9.43 9.61 16.75
CA THR A 70 -9.18 10.62 15.71
C THR A 70 -8.12 11.62 16.16
N ALA A 71 -6.87 11.20 16.22
CA ALA A 71 -5.71 12.08 16.28
C ALA A 71 -5.31 12.53 14.86
N THR A 72 -6.24 13.15 14.13
CA THR A 72 -5.97 13.96 12.94
C THR A 72 -6.97 15.10 12.93
N GLU A 73 -6.43 16.28 12.90
CA GLU A 73 -7.03 17.61 12.93
C GLU A 73 -8.51 17.69 12.50
N ILE A 74 -9.38 17.97 13.48
CA ILE A 74 -10.74 18.47 13.22
C ILE A 74 -10.88 19.82 13.94
N PRO A 75 -11.37 20.86 13.27
CA PRO A 75 -11.49 22.19 13.86
C PRO A 75 -12.52 22.22 15.00
N ALA A 76 -12.23 23.00 16.02
CA ALA A 76 -12.83 23.06 17.34
C ALA A 76 -14.29 23.61 17.41
N ASN A 77 -15.12 23.43 16.41
CA ASN A 77 -16.45 24.07 16.38
C ASN A 77 -17.56 23.14 15.94
N GLN A 78 -17.80 22.00 16.63
CA GLN A 78 -19.10 21.33 16.62
C GLN A 78 -19.13 20.15 17.62
N VAL A 79 -19.20 20.45 18.90
CA VAL A 79 -19.77 19.51 19.87
C VAL A 79 -21.07 20.11 20.35
N ARG A 80 -22.16 19.84 19.63
CA ARG A 80 -23.53 20.03 20.17
C ARG A 80 -23.85 18.79 21.00
N LEU A 81 -23.98 18.99 22.29
CA LEU A 81 -24.66 18.05 23.17
C LEU A 81 -26.11 17.91 22.71
N PRO A 82 -26.70 16.70 22.70
CA PRO A 82 -28.12 16.55 22.44
C PRO A 82 -28.93 17.25 23.53
N SER A 83 -29.83 18.13 23.10
CA SER A 83 -30.67 18.98 23.98
C SER A 83 -31.89 18.24 24.58
N ASP A 84 -31.91 16.93 24.61
CA ASP A 84 -33.14 16.16 24.92
C ASP A 84 -33.20 15.57 26.33
N TYR A 85 -32.31 15.99 27.23
CA TYR A 85 -32.32 15.51 28.61
C TYR A 85 -32.85 16.52 29.65
N VAL A 86 -33.57 17.56 29.18
CA VAL A 86 -34.24 18.50 30.06
C VAL A 86 -35.72 18.60 29.67
N LYS A 87 -36.48 17.55 29.92
CA LYS A 87 -37.93 17.60 30.03
C LYS A 87 -38.41 16.29 30.68
N ASN A 88 -38.50 16.30 31.99
CA ASN A 88 -39.58 15.68 32.77
C ASN A 88 -39.30 15.82 34.26
N THR A 89 -39.56 17.01 34.79
CA THR A 89 -40.01 17.20 36.15
C THR A 89 -41.16 18.18 36.06
N GLU A 90 -42.37 17.64 36.20
CA GLU A 90 -43.60 18.41 36.24
C GLU A 90 -43.58 19.37 37.43
N SER A 91 -43.76 20.64 37.10
CA SER A 91 -44.05 21.72 38.01
C SER A 91 -45.44 21.51 38.62
N THR A 92 -45.54 21.42 39.92
CA THR A 92 -46.74 21.83 40.64
C THR A 92 -46.63 23.31 40.99
N GLU A 93 -47.50 24.04 40.35
CA GLU A 93 -47.77 25.46 40.66
C GLU A 93 -48.20 25.62 42.11
N ASN A 94 -47.62 26.60 42.77
CA ASN A 94 -48.39 27.46 43.71
C ASN A 94 -47.83 28.88 43.69
N SER A 95 -48.58 29.73 43.00
CA SER A 95 -48.49 31.16 43.16
C SER A 95 -49.04 31.53 44.51
N ASP A 96 -48.36 32.39 45.28
CA ASP A 96 -48.94 33.60 45.83
C ASP A 96 -47.95 34.38 46.72
N ARG A 97 -47.95 35.68 46.45
CA ARG A 97 -47.58 36.79 47.34
C ARG A 97 -46.12 37.26 47.39
N ILE A 98 -45.94 38.24 46.57
CA ILE A 98 -45.09 39.38 46.82
C ILE A 98 -45.76 40.23 47.93
N ASP A 99 -44.97 40.54 48.97
CA ASP A 99 -44.96 41.84 49.62
C ASP A 99 -43.82 41.99 50.65
N ASN A 100 -43.05 43.02 50.46
CA ASN A 100 -42.28 43.82 51.42
C ASN A 100 -41.50 43.13 52.51
N ILE A 101 -40.19 43.29 52.50
CA ILE A 101 -39.48 43.76 53.71
C ILE A 101 -38.20 44.55 53.30
N GLU A 102 -38.20 45.80 53.64
CA GLU A 102 -37.00 46.66 53.77
C GLU A 102 -36.11 46.20 54.94
N ASN A 103 -34.80 46.42 54.73
CA ASN A 103 -33.77 46.58 55.73
C ASN A 103 -33.68 45.56 56.87
N VAL A 104 -32.60 44.79 56.87
CA VAL A 104 -31.72 44.61 58.07
C VAL A 104 -30.28 44.35 57.61
N ASP A 105 -29.43 45.32 57.85
CA ASP A 105 -28.01 45.13 58.11
C ASP A 105 -27.86 44.20 59.34
N ALA A 106 -27.41 42.96 59.11
CA ALA A 106 -26.87 42.12 60.15
C ALA A 106 -25.80 41.21 59.58
N LEU A 107 -24.55 41.52 59.93
CA LEU A 107 -23.37 40.70 59.82
C LEU A 107 -23.71 39.25 60.20
N ALA A 108 -23.83 38.36 59.22
CA ALA A 108 -23.78 36.94 59.44
C ALA A 108 -22.33 36.50 59.49
N PRO A 109 -21.90 35.73 60.49
CA PRO A 109 -20.51 35.31 60.63
C PRO A 109 -20.13 34.38 59.46
N ALA A 110 -18.96 34.62 58.89
CA ALA A 110 -18.36 33.88 57.81
C ALA A 110 -18.07 32.38 58.06
N SER A 111 -18.66 31.81 59.12
CA SER A 111 -18.45 30.41 59.55
C SER A 111 -19.55 29.42 59.13
N LEU A 112 -20.58 29.87 58.41
CA LEU A 112 -21.68 28.95 57.97
C LEU A 112 -21.50 28.37 56.58
N TRP A 113 -20.44 28.71 55.88
CA TRP A 113 -20.15 28.23 54.50
C TRP A 113 -19.04 27.21 54.39
N GLN A 114 -18.54 26.67 55.52
CA GLN A 114 -17.49 25.63 55.59
C GLN A 114 -18.01 24.30 56.08
N THR A 115 -19.20 23.89 55.66
CA THR A 115 -19.44 22.46 55.50
C THR A 115 -18.75 22.09 54.20
N GLU A 116 -17.64 21.33 54.27
CA GLU A 116 -17.09 20.66 53.11
C GLU A 116 -18.19 19.82 52.54
N SER A 117 -18.88 20.36 51.53
CA SER A 117 -19.87 19.60 50.80
C SER A 117 -19.17 18.39 50.19
N ASN A 118 -19.66 17.19 50.50
CA ASN A 118 -19.14 15.96 49.91
C ASN A 118 -19.42 15.90 48.41
N GLU A 119 -20.27 16.79 47.89
CA GLU A 119 -20.59 16.95 46.48
C GLU A 119 -19.54 17.76 45.69
N PRO A 120 -19.47 17.57 44.38
CA PRO A 120 -18.59 18.35 43.50
C PRO A 120 -18.85 19.87 43.60
N SER A 121 -17.82 20.66 43.79
CA SER A 121 -17.94 22.12 43.89
C SER A 121 -18.21 22.73 42.52
N LEU A 122 -19.37 23.39 42.35
CA LEU A 122 -19.71 24.10 41.11
C LEU A 122 -18.65 25.14 40.72
N TYR A 123 -18.09 25.85 41.74
CA TYR A 123 -17.03 26.83 41.52
C TYR A 123 -15.77 26.16 40.94
N ALA A 124 -15.37 25.01 41.48
CA ALA A 124 -14.20 24.28 41.00
C ALA A 124 -14.43 23.74 39.57
N LEU A 125 -15.64 23.26 39.26
CA LEU A 125 -15.99 22.78 37.93
C LEU A 125 -16.00 23.92 36.89
N LEU A 126 -16.51 25.10 37.24
CA LEU A 126 -16.45 26.29 36.35
C LEU A 126 -15.00 26.75 36.15
N ASP A 127 -14.16 26.76 37.23
CA ASP A 127 -12.73 27.07 37.09
C ASP A 127 -12.02 26.09 36.16
N ALA A 128 -12.37 24.81 36.22
CA ALA A 128 -11.83 23.78 35.36
C ALA A 128 -12.27 23.97 33.86
N GLU A 129 -13.52 24.33 33.59
CA GLU A 129 -13.96 24.64 32.22
C GLU A 129 -13.31 25.91 31.68
N PHE A 130 -13.17 26.97 32.48
CA PHE A 130 -12.41 28.17 32.09
C PHE A 130 -10.93 27.88 31.84
N ALA A 131 -10.33 26.97 32.63
CA ALA A 131 -8.96 26.53 32.39
C ALA A 131 -8.86 25.73 31.06
N ALA A 132 -9.82 24.86 30.79
CA ALA A 132 -9.88 24.10 29.52
C ALA A 132 -10.05 25.03 28.31
N ASP A 133 -10.91 26.04 28.41
CA ASP A 133 -11.14 27.04 27.36
C ASP A 133 -9.90 27.91 27.07
N ARG A 134 -9.08 28.16 28.09
CA ARG A 134 -7.81 28.92 27.98
C ARG A 134 -6.60 28.07 27.63
N ASP A 135 -6.81 26.80 27.25
CA ASP A 135 -5.76 25.82 26.93
C ASP A 135 -4.86 25.43 28.13
N ASP A 136 -5.26 25.78 29.36
CA ASP A 136 -4.60 25.27 30.60
C ASP A 136 -5.15 23.87 30.94
N ARG A 137 -4.84 22.95 30.04
CA ARG A 137 -5.36 21.57 30.06
C ARG A 137 -4.96 20.81 31.33
N ARG A 138 -3.74 21.04 31.83
CA ARG A 138 -3.25 20.36 33.06
C ARG A 138 -4.08 20.75 34.28
N ARG A 139 -4.34 22.04 34.43
CA ARG A 139 -5.17 22.55 35.53
C ARG A 139 -6.59 21.99 35.43
N ALA A 140 -7.20 22.04 34.26
CA ALA A 140 -8.54 21.51 34.03
C ALA A 140 -8.64 20.03 34.43
N VAL A 141 -7.73 19.17 33.90
CA VAL A 141 -7.70 17.74 34.21
C VAL A 141 -7.50 17.51 35.71
N THR A 142 -6.60 18.23 36.36
CA THR A 142 -6.33 18.07 37.80
C THR A 142 -7.57 18.37 38.63
N ILE A 143 -8.25 19.49 38.36
CA ILE A 143 -9.44 19.90 39.11
C ILE A 143 -10.58 18.88 38.88
N TYR A 144 -10.82 18.48 37.61
CA TYR A 144 -11.87 17.50 37.29
C TYR A 144 -11.60 16.16 37.96
N LYS A 145 -10.36 15.64 37.96
CA LYS A 145 -9.99 14.41 38.65
C LYS A 145 -10.23 14.52 40.15
N GLN A 146 -9.88 15.63 40.78
CA GLN A 146 -10.15 15.83 42.23
C GLN A 146 -11.64 15.85 42.55
N GLN A 147 -12.45 16.53 41.74
CA GLN A 147 -13.89 16.64 41.96
C GLN A 147 -14.63 15.35 41.65
N SER A 148 -14.09 14.47 40.80
CA SER A 148 -14.70 13.19 40.43
C SER A 148 -14.75 12.14 41.53
N PHE A 149 -13.97 12.31 42.61
CA PHE A 149 -13.96 11.42 43.77
C PHE A 149 -14.95 11.84 44.87
N LYS A 150 -15.81 12.81 44.59
CA LYS A 150 -16.84 13.25 45.49
C LYS A 150 -18.15 12.45 45.28
N GLU A 151 -19.12 12.59 46.20
CA GLU A 151 -20.41 11.91 46.07
C GLU A 151 -21.19 12.37 44.82
N ASP A 152 -21.91 11.48 44.20
CA ASP A 152 -22.71 11.71 42.98
C ASP A 152 -21.97 12.34 41.79
N ALA A 153 -20.62 12.10 41.71
CA ALA A 153 -19.73 12.72 40.75
C ALA A 153 -19.55 11.93 39.44
N THR A 154 -20.46 11.05 39.02
CA THR A 154 -20.34 10.22 37.84
C THR A 154 -20.11 11.03 36.55
N ALA A 155 -20.91 12.07 36.33
CA ALA A 155 -20.74 12.95 35.16
C ALA A 155 -19.40 13.74 35.19
N VAL A 156 -18.92 14.08 36.40
CA VAL A 156 -17.61 14.72 36.60
C VAL A 156 -16.48 13.75 36.27
N PHE A 157 -16.62 12.48 36.67
CA PHE A 157 -15.68 11.42 36.29
C PHE A 157 -15.59 11.24 34.77
N GLU A 158 -16.73 11.13 34.09
CA GLU A 158 -16.75 10.97 32.62
C GLU A 158 -16.09 12.17 31.92
N ARG A 159 -16.34 13.39 32.40
CA ARG A 159 -15.69 14.60 31.89
C ARG A 159 -14.18 14.60 32.17
N ALA A 160 -13.79 14.24 33.41
CA ALA A 160 -12.38 14.11 33.81
C ALA A 160 -11.64 13.10 32.92
N LEU A 161 -12.26 11.94 32.68
CA LEU A 161 -11.70 10.87 31.83
C LEU A 161 -11.55 11.33 30.39
N SER A 162 -12.57 12.00 29.83
CA SER A 162 -12.50 12.58 28.48
C SER A 162 -11.35 13.56 28.31
N LEU A 163 -11.13 14.43 29.31
CA LEU A 163 -10.01 15.38 29.30
C LEU A 163 -8.66 14.68 29.50
N SER A 164 -8.59 13.69 30.38
CA SER A 164 -7.38 12.88 30.63
C SER A 164 -6.94 12.16 29.34
N LEU A 165 -7.85 11.50 28.63
CA LEU A 165 -7.60 10.80 27.36
C LEU A 165 -7.03 11.69 26.24
N ARG A 166 -7.38 12.97 26.25
CA ARG A 166 -6.89 13.93 25.24
C ARG A 166 -5.54 14.58 25.60
N ASN A 167 -5.20 14.61 26.88
CA ASN A 167 -4.12 15.47 27.37
C ASN A 167 -3.04 14.72 28.18
N GLU A 168 -3.27 13.47 28.53
CA GLU A 168 -2.34 12.65 29.31
C GLU A 168 -2.01 11.35 28.58
N ARG A 169 -1.06 10.60 29.10
CA ARG A 169 -0.74 9.26 28.59
C ARG A 169 -1.85 8.28 28.96
N VAL A 170 -1.95 7.21 28.16
CA VAL A 170 -2.97 6.17 28.37
C VAL A 170 -2.85 5.53 29.75
N GLU A 171 -1.60 5.31 30.23
CA GLU A 171 -1.32 4.72 31.52
C GLU A 171 -1.83 5.59 32.67
N ASP A 172 -1.68 6.93 32.56
CA ASP A 172 -2.14 7.89 33.59
C ASP A 172 -3.69 7.94 33.61
N SER A 173 -4.32 7.85 32.44
CA SER A 173 -5.79 7.75 32.32
C SER A 173 -6.32 6.42 32.84
N LEU A 174 -5.61 5.31 32.60
CA LEU A 174 -5.94 3.99 33.12
C LEU A 174 -5.86 3.97 34.66
N GLN A 175 -4.79 4.49 35.22
CA GLN A 175 -4.61 4.56 36.68
C GLN A 175 -5.72 5.38 37.33
N PHE A 176 -6.10 6.49 36.72
CA PHE A 176 -7.22 7.31 37.18
C PHE A 176 -8.55 6.55 37.13
N ALA A 177 -8.88 5.95 35.98
CA ALA A 177 -10.13 5.21 35.80
C ALA A 177 -10.22 4.01 36.75
N LYS A 178 -9.12 3.28 36.96
CA LYS A 178 -9.02 2.16 37.91
C LYS A 178 -9.24 2.62 39.34
N THR A 179 -8.57 3.70 39.77
CA THR A 179 -8.73 4.25 41.13
C THR A 179 -10.18 4.67 41.39
N TRP A 180 -10.82 5.28 40.41
CA TRP A 180 -12.23 5.66 40.53
C TRP A 180 -13.14 4.45 40.58
N GLN A 181 -12.91 3.42 39.75
CA GLN A 181 -13.65 2.16 39.76
C GLN A 181 -13.52 1.43 41.10
N ASP A 182 -12.35 1.43 41.72
CA ASP A 182 -12.12 0.77 43.03
C ASP A 182 -12.98 1.39 44.13
N GLN A 183 -13.27 2.71 44.03
CA GLN A 183 -14.18 3.41 44.95
C GLN A 183 -15.65 3.27 44.55
N ASN A 184 -15.94 2.97 43.28
CA ASN A 184 -17.28 2.81 42.72
C ASN A 184 -17.45 1.42 42.07
N PRO A 185 -17.33 0.33 42.84
CA PRO A 185 -17.22 -1.03 42.30
C PRO A 185 -18.45 -1.49 41.51
N ASP A 186 -19.62 -0.94 41.80
CA ASP A 186 -20.88 -1.33 41.18
C ASP A 186 -21.21 -0.52 39.91
N HIS A 187 -20.38 0.45 39.56
CA HIS A 187 -20.61 1.28 38.40
C HIS A 187 -20.13 0.56 37.12
N VAL A 188 -21.05 -0.14 36.45
CA VAL A 188 -20.77 -0.98 35.29
C VAL A 188 -20.07 -0.25 34.13
N PRO A 189 -20.44 1.00 33.73
CA PRO A 189 -19.75 1.71 32.67
C PRO A 189 -18.23 1.90 32.93
N ALA A 190 -17.82 2.06 34.20
CA ALA A 190 -16.40 2.18 34.51
C ALA A 190 -15.60 0.92 34.19
N TRP A 191 -16.21 -0.26 34.26
CA TRP A 191 -15.53 -1.51 33.85
C TRP A 191 -15.18 -1.49 32.36
N PHE A 192 -16.06 -0.96 31.51
CA PHE A 192 -15.81 -0.83 30.08
C PHE A 192 -14.66 0.16 29.80
N TYR A 193 -14.62 1.30 30.50
CA TYR A 193 -13.52 2.26 30.38
C TYR A 193 -12.18 1.65 30.81
N VAL A 194 -12.14 0.97 31.95
CA VAL A 194 -10.92 0.31 32.45
C VAL A 194 -10.47 -0.79 31.52
N ALA A 195 -11.38 -1.64 31.02
CA ALA A 195 -11.05 -2.69 30.05
C ALA A 195 -10.44 -2.10 28.75
N HIS A 196 -11.07 -1.06 28.19
CA HIS A 196 -10.56 -0.39 26.99
C HIS A 196 -9.18 0.24 27.21
N LEU A 197 -9.02 0.96 28.31
CA LEU A 197 -7.74 1.62 28.62
C LEU A 197 -6.62 0.63 28.92
N ALA A 198 -6.94 -0.48 29.61
CA ALA A 198 -5.98 -1.56 29.84
C ALA A 198 -5.51 -2.20 28.53
N LEU A 199 -6.45 -2.46 27.58
CA LEU A 199 -6.08 -2.94 26.25
C LEU A 199 -5.17 -1.97 25.48
N ARG A 200 -5.46 -0.66 25.57
CA ARG A 200 -4.66 0.37 24.92
C ARG A 200 -3.30 0.61 25.58
N ALA A 201 -3.22 0.38 26.89
CA ALA A 201 -1.98 0.47 27.67
C ALA A 201 -1.14 -0.82 27.60
N HIS A 202 -1.59 -1.84 26.84
CA HIS A 202 -0.98 -3.17 26.77
C HIS A 202 -0.93 -3.91 28.12
N ASP A 203 -1.79 -3.52 29.09
CA ASP A 203 -1.99 -4.27 30.33
C ASP A 203 -3.05 -5.36 30.10
N TYR A 204 -2.64 -6.40 29.40
CA TYR A 204 -3.56 -7.48 28.97
C TYR A 204 -4.08 -8.31 30.14
N LEU A 205 -3.33 -8.38 31.25
CA LEU A 205 -3.79 -9.07 32.46
C LEU A 205 -5.00 -8.36 33.06
N LEU A 206 -4.89 -7.07 33.32
CA LEU A 206 -5.99 -6.24 33.86
C LEU A 206 -7.16 -6.20 32.88
N ALA A 207 -6.89 -6.13 31.57
CA ALA A 207 -7.91 -6.17 30.54
C ALA A 207 -8.70 -7.49 30.59
N GLY A 208 -8.03 -8.64 30.69
CA GLY A 208 -8.65 -9.96 30.79
C GLY A 208 -9.50 -10.10 32.06
N GLU A 209 -9.00 -9.66 33.21
CA GLU A 209 -9.75 -9.67 34.48
C GLU A 209 -11.02 -8.82 34.41
N THR A 210 -10.91 -7.61 33.84
CA THR A 210 -12.03 -6.68 33.74
C THR A 210 -13.06 -7.15 32.72
N LEU A 211 -12.63 -7.67 31.57
CA LEU A 211 -13.51 -8.31 30.57
C LEU A 211 -14.23 -9.51 31.16
N ASN A 212 -13.54 -10.35 31.95
CA ASN A 212 -14.19 -11.48 32.62
C ASN A 212 -15.30 -11.02 33.60
N ARG A 213 -15.03 -9.90 34.31
CA ARG A 213 -16.05 -9.30 35.21
C ARG A 213 -17.27 -8.83 34.42
N ILE A 214 -17.07 -8.15 33.27
CA ILE A 214 -18.15 -7.71 32.39
C ILE A 214 -18.97 -8.92 31.90
N LEU A 215 -18.30 -9.95 31.38
CA LEU A 215 -18.95 -11.15 30.81
C LEU A 215 -19.68 -11.99 31.86
N ARG A 216 -19.23 -11.99 33.12
CA ARG A 216 -19.95 -12.63 34.22
C ARG A 216 -21.22 -11.86 34.59
N TYR A 217 -21.19 -10.53 34.46
CA TYR A 217 -22.36 -9.69 34.70
C TYR A 217 -23.36 -9.80 33.54
N ASP A 218 -22.90 -9.65 32.30
CA ASP A 218 -23.69 -9.83 31.09
C ASP A 218 -22.87 -10.59 30.04
N PRO A 219 -23.11 -11.89 29.82
CA PRO A 219 -22.42 -12.67 28.79
C PRO A 219 -22.61 -12.17 27.34
N ARG A 220 -23.63 -11.32 27.10
CA ARG A 220 -23.95 -10.73 25.80
C ARG A 220 -23.59 -9.26 25.71
N ALA A 221 -22.82 -8.75 26.66
CA ALA A 221 -22.39 -7.35 26.66
C ALA A 221 -21.78 -6.96 25.30
N ASP A 222 -22.15 -5.80 24.78
CA ASP A 222 -21.55 -5.27 23.56
C ASP A 222 -20.14 -4.80 23.85
N LEU A 223 -19.17 -5.58 23.40
CA LEU A 223 -17.75 -5.29 23.52
C LEU A 223 -17.16 -4.58 22.28
N SER A 224 -18.00 -4.28 21.27
CA SER A 224 -17.53 -3.72 20.00
C SER A 224 -16.72 -2.47 20.21
N GLU A 225 -17.22 -1.51 20.98
CA GLU A 225 -16.57 -0.21 21.20
C GLU A 225 -15.22 -0.31 21.90
N ILE A 226 -15.09 -1.22 22.88
CA ILE A 226 -13.86 -1.38 23.65
C ILE A 226 -12.78 -2.18 22.92
N LEU A 227 -13.17 -2.94 21.89
CA LEU A 227 -12.26 -3.75 21.10
C LEU A 227 -11.83 -3.04 19.79
N ILE A 228 -12.36 -1.85 19.48
CA ILE A 228 -11.96 -1.06 18.32
C ILE A 228 -10.53 -0.50 18.53
N GLY A 229 -9.66 -0.70 17.54
CA GLY A 229 -8.33 -0.11 17.52
C GLY A 229 -7.31 -0.70 18.49
N ILE A 230 -7.66 -1.80 19.18
CA ILE A 230 -6.79 -2.43 20.19
C ILE A 230 -5.83 -3.49 19.62
N TYR A 231 -5.95 -3.80 18.33
CA TYR A 231 -5.19 -4.90 17.74
C TYR A 231 -3.69 -4.55 17.68
N PRO A 232 -2.82 -5.31 18.40
CA PRO A 232 -1.41 -4.97 18.47
C PRO A 232 -0.71 -5.15 17.12
N ASN A 233 0.34 -4.37 16.89
CA ASN A 233 1.14 -4.48 15.66
C ASN A 233 2.21 -5.58 15.76
N ASN A 234 2.77 -5.81 16.96
CA ASN A 234 3.80 -6.82 17.16
C ASN A 234 3.21 -8.17 17.63
N ASP A 235 3.95 -9.23 17.37
CA ASP A 235 3.47 -10.60 17.63
C ASP A 235 3.54 -11.00 19.11
N ASP A 236 4.41 -10.38 19.90
CA ASP A 236 4.50 -10.67 21.33
C ASP A 236 3.27 -10.13 22.08
N ASP A 237 2.89 -8.88 21.82
CA ASP A 237 1.65 -8.29 22.35
C ASP A 237 0.40 -9.06 21.92
N LYS A 238 0.37 -9.55 20.66
CA LYS A 238 -0.75 -10.39 20.18
C LYS A 238 -0.84 -11.70 20.96
N ARG A 239 0.31 -12.34 21.28
CA ARG A 239 0.34 -13.58 22.10
C ARG A 239 -0.14 -13.31 23.51
N GLU A 240 0.31 -12.21 24.13
CA GLU A 240 -0.12 -11.82 25.46
C GLU A 240 -1.62 -11.52 25.49
N LEU A 241 -2.13 -10.78 24.50
CA LEU A 241 -3.56 -10.52 24.33
C LEU A 241 -4.34 -11.83 24.18
N LEU A 242 -3.91 -12.73 23.31
CA LEU A 242 -4.57 -14.03 23.13
C LEU A 242 -4.57 -14.83 24.44
N ALA A 243 -3.45 -14.89 25.16
CA ALA A 243 -3.35 -15.58 26.43
C ALA A 243 -4.31 -15.02 27.49
N ALA A 244 -4.46 -13.69 27.55
CA ALA A 244 -5.40 -13.03 28.46
C ALA A 244 -6.88 -13.29 28.08
N LEU A 245 -7.18 -13.38 26.78
CA LEU A 245 -8.54 -13.64 26.29
C LEU A 245 -8.91 -15.12 26.33
N GLN A 246 -7.95 -16.03 26.22
CA GLN A 246 -8.21 -17.48 26.09
C GLN A 246 -9.11 -18.06 27.19
N PRO A 247 -8.96 -17.72 28.49
CA PRO A 247 -9.80 -18.25 29.56
C PRO A 247 -11.23 -17.69 29.59
N LEU A 248 -11.49 -16.59 28.83
CA LEU A 248 -12.81 -15.96 28.83
C LEU A 248 -13.84 -16.78 28.05
N ASP A 249 -15.05 -16.91 28.59
CA ASP A 249 -16.13 -17.53 27.85
C ASP A 249 -16.62 -16.62 26.72
N SER A 250 -16.54 -17.12 25.49
CA SER A 250 -16.97 -16.39 24.28
C SER A 250 -18.19 -17.01 23.60
N GLU A 251 -18.83 -18.02 24.19
CA GLU A 251 -19.95 -18.73 23.53
C GLU A 251 -21.13 -17.82 23.23
N GLN A 252 -21.41 -16.85 24.11
CA GLN A 252 -22.49 -15.91 23.93
C GLN A 252 -22.06 -14.53 23.42
N ASN A 253 -20.73 -14.32 23.16
CA ASN A 253 -20.17 -13.04 22.76
C ASN A 253 -19.53 -13.10 21.37
N ALA A 254 -20.21 -12.51 20.38
CA ALA A 254 -19.71 -12.51 18.99
C ALA A 254 -18.42 -11.71 18.84
N SER A 255 -18.32 -10.54 19.49
CA SER A 255 -17.14 -9.65 19.41
C SER A 255 -15.89 -10.34 19.96
N LEU A 256 -16.00 -10.99 21.13
CA LEU A 256 -14.88 -11.73 21.70
C LEU A 256 -14.53 -12.97 20.87
N SER A 257 -15.54 -13.66 20.33
CA SER A 257 -15.33 -14.84 19.48
C SER A 257 -14.57 -14.46 18.19
N VAL A 258 -14.94 -13.36 17.52
CA VAL A 258 -14.25 -12.92 16.30
C VAL A 258 -12.82 -12.44 16.59
N LEU A 259 -12.58 -11.77 17.73
CA LEU A 259 -11.24 -11.35 18.13
C LEU A 259 -10.34 -12.57 18.36
N LYS A 260 -10.80 -13.57 19.09
CA LYS A 260 -10.07 -14.84 19.26
C LYS A 260 -9.81 -15.53 17.93
N ALA A 261 -10.81 -15.61 17.05
CA ALA A 261 -10.65 -16.23 15.73
C ALA A 261 -9.56 -15.51 14.90
N GLY A 262 -9.56 -14.17 14.90
CA GLY A 262 -8.56 -13.38 14.18
C GLY A 262 -7.13 -13.57 14.69
N LEU A 263 -6.94 -13.57 16.02
CA LEU A 263 -5.64 -13.82 16.65
C LEU A 263 -5.14 -15.25 16.37
N LEU A 264 -5.97 -16.26 16.55
CA LEU A 264 -5.63 -17.66 16.27
C LEU A 264 -5.27 -17.89 14.79
N TYR A 265 -6.01 -17.24 13.88
CA TYR A 265 -5.70 -17.30 12.45
C TYR A 265 -4.31 -16.74 12.14
N GLN A 266 -3.91 -15.63 12.77
CA GLN A 266 -2.57 -15.04 12.60
C GLN A 266 -1.45 -15.94 13.15
N PHE A 267 -1.70 -16.64 14.24
CA PHE A 267 -0.75 -17.62 14.79
C PHE A 267 -0.77 -18.97 14.08
N ASN A 268 -1.45 -19.04 12.92
CA ASN A 268 -1.55 -20.24 12.10
C ASN A 268 -2.18 -21.43 12.84
N GLU A 269 -3.22 -21.14 13.65
CA GLU A 269 -4.06 -22.11 14.35
C GLU A 269 -5.49 -22.11 13.77
N PRO A 270 -5.68 -22.38 12.47
CA PRO A 270 -6.96 -22.21 11.79
C PRO A 270 -8.02 -23.22 12.25
N GLU A 271 -7.63 -24.41 12.73
CA GLU A 271 -8.54 -25.44 13.25
C GLU A 271 -9.25 -25.00 14.54
N ILE A 272 -8.60 -24.16 15.36
CA ILE A 272 -9.20 -23.58 16.55
C ILE A 272 -9.95 -22.30 16.17
N ALA A 273 -9.38 -21.48 15.30
CA ALA A 273 -10.00 -20.24 14.82
C ALA A 273 -11.40 -20.49 14.21
N ILE A 274 -11.57 -21.60 13.45
CA ILE A 274 -12.85 -21.92 12.81
C ILE A 274 -13.99 -22.15 13.82
N VAL A 275 -13.68 -22.67 15.01
CA VAL A 275 -14.68 -22.89 16.08
C VAL A 275 -15.21 -21.53 16.58
N HIS A 276 -14.29 -20.59 16.81
CA HIS A 276 -14.65 -19.27 17.32
C HIS A 276 -15.41 -18.43 16.27
N ILE A 277 -15.01 -18.45 15.00
CA ILE A 277 -15.72 -17.70 13.97
C ILE A 277 -17.12 -18.30 13.68
N ASN A 278 -17.29 -19.61 13.82
CA ASN A 278 -18.60 -20.24 13.70
C ASN A 278 -19.55 -19.76 14.80
N ARG A 279 -19.07 -19.65 16.06
CA ARG A 279 -19.88 -19.08 17.17
C ARG A 279 -20.31 -17.64 16.89
N ALA A 280 -19.43 -16.82 16.33
CA ALA A 280 -19.78 -15.46 15.93
C ALA A 280 -20.87 -15.45 14.84
N LEU A 281 -20.76 -16.33 13.83
CA LEU A 281 -21.72 -16.45 12.73
C LEU A 281 -23.07 -17.06 13.18
N GLU A 282 -23.12 -17.88 14.23
CA GLU A 282 -24.39 -18.34 14.82
C GLU A 282 -25.22 -17.17 15.37
N ARG A 283 -24.55 -16.10 15.81
CA ARG A 283 -25.20 -14.88 16.32
C ARG A 283 -25.53 -13.89 15.21
N GLN A 284 -24.64 -13.79 14.22
CA GLN A 284 -24.75 -12.85 13.10
C GLN A 284 -24.44 -13.57 11.77
N PRO A 285 -25.36 -14.39 11.24
CA PRO A 285 -25.06 -15.31 10.14
C PRO A 285 -24.76 -14.62 8.80
N ASP A 286 -25.31 -13.42 8.58
CA ASP A 286 -25.13 -12.69 7.32
C ASP A 286 -24.20 -11.47 7.45
N TYR A 287 -23.47 -11.37 8.58
CA TYR A 287 -22.51 -10.29 8.75
C TYR A 287 -21.25 -10.51 7.90
N VAL A 288 -21.12 -9.70 6.86
CA VAL A 288 -20.11 -9.88 5.79
C VAL A 288 -18.67 -10.01 6.31
N PRO A 289 -18.19 -9.19 7.26
CA PRO A 289 -16.85 -9.33 7.80
C PRO A 289 -16.59 -10.68 8.48
N PHE A 290 -17.56 -11.28 9.16
CA PHE A 290 -17.40 -12.61 9.75
C PHE A 290 -17.34 -13.69 8.67
N ILE A 291 -18.13 -13.53 7.60
CA ILE A 291 -18.13 -14.43 6.45
C ILE A 291 -16.76 -14.43 5.77
N THR A 292 -16.20 -13.24 5.52
CA THR A 292 -14.88 -13.12 4.87
C THR A 292 -13.76 -13.65 5.74
N LEU A 293 -13.75 -13.35 7.04
CA LEU A 293 -12.77 -13.94 7.97
C LEU A 293 -12.87 -15.47 8.03
N LYS A 294 -14.10 -16.03 8.05
CA LYS A 294 -14.27 -17.49 7.97
C LYS A 294 -13.75 -18.04 6.65
N ALA A 295 -13.96 -17.36 5.54
CA ALA A 295 -13.42 -17.78 4.25
C ALA A 295 -11.88 -17.79 4.26
N ASP A 296 -11.24 -16.76 4.85
CA ASP A 296 -9.77 -16.72 5.00
C ASP A 296 -9.24 -17.85 5.89
N ILE A 297 -9.93 -18.18 6.99
CA ILE A 297 -9.57 -19.32 7.83
C ILE A 297 -9.73 -20.63 7.03
N LEU A 298 -10.84 -20.81 6.29
CA LEU A 298 -11.10 -21.98 5.48
C LEU A 298 -10.04 -22.19 4.39
N ARG A 299 -9.48 -21.13 3.81
CA ARG A 299 -8.36 -21.20 2.83
C ARG A 299 -7.15 -21.99 3.36
N LYS A 300 -6.99 -22.11 4.68
CA LYS A 300 -5.86 -22.85 5.30
C LYS A 300 -6.15 -24.32 5.55
N ILE A 301 -7.44 -24.71 5.65
CA ILE A 301 -7.84 -26.04 6.15
C ILE A 301 -8.67 -26.86 5.17
N VAL A 302 -9.22 -26.25 4.11
CA VAL A 302 -10.04 -26.96 3.13
C VAL A 302 -9.61 -26.65 1.70
N THR A 303 -10.18 -27.37 0.73
CA THR A 303 -9.88 -27.16 -0.69
C THR A 303 -10.42 -25.82 -1.19
N ALA A 304 -9.75 -25.24 -2.19
CA ALA A 304 -10.18 -23.99 -2.83
C ALA A 304 -11.62 -24.03 -3.31
N GLU A 305 -12.07 -25.13 -3.88
CA GLU A 305 -13.44 -25.34 -4.33
C GLU A 305 -14.47 -25.21 -3.19
N THR A 306 -14.14 -25.76 -2.02
CA THR A 306 -15.01 -25.64 -0.84
C THR A 306 -15.13 -24.19 -0.38
N VAL A 307 -14.03 -23.42 -0.43
CA VAL A 307 -14.04 -21.98 -0.07
C VAL A 307 -14.87 -21.19 -1.07
N VAL A 308 -14.66 -21.41 -2.39
CA VAL A 308 -15.46 -20.75 -3.44
C VAL A 308 -16.95 -21.02 -3.25
N ASN A 309 -17.32 -22.29 -3.02
CA ASN A 309 -18.71 -22.67 -2.78
C ASN A 309 -19.30 -21.99 -1.54
N TYR A 310 -18.53 -21.90 -0.44
CA TYR A 310 -18.94 -21.20 0.77
C TYR A 310 -19.23 -19.72 0.51
N VAL A 311 -18.29 -19.02 -0.14
CA VAL A 311 -18.43 -17.59 -0.43
C VAL A 311 -19.58 -17.33 -1.42
N SER A 312 -19.71 -18.16 -2.47
CA SER A 312 -20.77 -18.07 -3.46
C SER A 312 -22.17 -18.24 -2.81
N GLN A 313 -22.31 -19.17 -1.87
CA GLN A 313 -23.56 -19.33 -1.11
C GLN A 313 -23.83 -18.11 -0.23
N ALA A 314 -22.82 -17.58 0.45
CA ALA A 314 -22.96 -16.38 1.27
C ALA A 314 -23.36 -15.15 0.43
N ARG A 315 -22.72 -14.97 -0.75
CA ARG A 315 -23.07 -13.93 -1.72
C ARG A 315 -24.51 -14.08 -2.23
N SER A 316 -24.94 -15.31 -2.50
CA SER A 316 -26.32 -15.57 -2.96
C SER A 316 -27.36 -15.17 -1.91
N ARG A 317 -27.05 -15.30 -0.61
CA ARG A 317 -27.90 -14.81 0.48
C ARG A 317 -27.83 -13.29 0.65
N ASN A 318 -26.69 -12.69 0.31
CA ASN A 318 -26.43 -11.26 0.43
C ASN A 318 -26.17 -10.61 -0.94
N PRO A 319 -27.13 -10.59 -1.87
CA PRO A 319 -26.89 -10.20 -3.27
C PRO A 319 -26.58 -8.72 -3.45
N GLN A 320 -26.79 -7.88 -2.45
CA GLN A 320 -26.46 -6.45 -2.48
C GLN A 320 -25.09 -6.16 -1.83
N SER A 321 -24.37 -7.18 -1.38
CA SER A 321 -23.06 -6.99 -0.78
C SER A 321 -21.94 -6.93 -1.83
N LYS A 322 -21.56 -5.72 -2.24
CA LYS A 322 -20.38 -5.47 -3.11
C LYS A 322 -19.13 -6.19 -2.57
N SER A 323 -18.92 -6.16 -1.27
CA SER A 323 -17.75 -6.76 -0.63
C SER A 323 -17.62 -8.27 -0.85
N LEU A 324 -18.75 -9.02 -0.85
CA LEU A 324 -18.72 -10.46 -1.13
C LEU A 324 -18.43 -10.76 -2.60
N TYR A 325 -18.95 -9.95 -3.54
CA TYR A 325 -18.59 -10.07 -4.95
C TYR A 325 -17.08 -9.85 -5.15
N LEU A 326 -16.55 -8.76 -4.62
CA LEU A 326 -15.13 -8.44 -4.74
C LEU A 326 -14.22 -9.48 -4.07
N TYR A 327 -14.63 -10.03 -2.92
CA TYR A 327 -13.90 -11.10 -2.25
C TYR A 327 -13.83 -12.37 -3.11
N GLU A 328 -14.97 -12.84 -3.65
CA GLU A 328 -15.04 -14.03 -4.49
C GLU A 328 -14.26 -13.85 -5.79
N ILE A 329 -14.40 -12.69 -6.45
CA ILE A 329 -13.67 -12.35 -7.68
C ILE A 329 -12.17 -12.40 -7.43
N ARG A 330 -11.68 -11.74 -6.37
CA ARG A 330 -10.26 -11.74 -6.03
C ARG A 330 -9.77 -13.16 -5.77
N TYR A 331 -10.51 -13.94 -5.01
CA TYR A 331 -10.12 -15.31 -4.71
C TYR A 331 -10.06 -16.19 -5.96
N LEU A 332 -10.99 -16.01 -6.91
CA LEU A 332 -10.95 -16.67 -8.21
C LEU A 332 -9.73 -16.25 -9.05
N LEU A 333 -9.35 -14.98 -9.01
CA LEU A 333 -8.13 -14.48 -9.66
C LEU A 333 -6.86 -15.03 -9.02
N ASP A 334 -6.79 -15.11 -7.67
CA ASP A 334 -5.70 -15.77 -6.94
C ASP A 334 -5.54 -17.25 -7.33
N LEU A 335 -6.63 -17.91 -7.71
CA LEU A 335 -6.65 -19.30 -8.19
C LEU A 335 -6.40 -19.43 -9.71
N GLU A 336 -6.06 -18.34 -10.40
CA GLU A 336 -5.90 -18.27 -11.88
C GLU A 336 -7.16 -18.68 -12.67
N GLN A 337 -8.34 -18.60 -12.04
CA GLN A 337 -9.63 -18.90 -12.67
C GLN A 337 -10.24 -17.64 -13.30
N SER A 338 -9.50 -17.00 -14.21
CA SER A 338 -9.85 -15.71 -14.82
C SER A 338 -11.19 -15.72 -15.53
N ASP A 339 -11.56 -16.80 -16.20
CA ASP A 339 -12.88 -16.93 -16.87
C ASP A 339 -14.06 -16.89 -15.88
N GLN A 340 -13.91 -17.52 -14.71
CA GLN A 340 -14.96 -17.52 -13.69
C GLN A 340 -15.05 -16.15 -13.03
N ALA A 341 -13.92 -15.54 -12.70
CA ALA A 341 -13.82 -14.18 -12.16
C ALA A 341 -14.46 -13.17 -13.11
N TRP A 342 -14.17 -13.28 -14.41
CA TRP A 342 -14.75 -12.42 -15.44
C TRP A 342 -16.29 -12.52 -15.51
N ARG A 343 -16.84 -13.74 -15.55
CA ARG A 343 -18.30 -13.93 -15.54
C ARG A 343 -18.95 -13.32 -14.31
N LEU A 344 -18.33 -13.51 -13.16
CA LEU A 344 -18.81 -12.94 -11.91
C LEU A 344 -18.70 -11.40 -11.90
N LEU A 345 -17.64 -10.85 -12.49
CA LEU A 345 -17.47 -9.40 -12.67
C LEU A 345 -18.55 -8.79 -13.55
N LEU A 346 -18.90 -9.46 -14.66
CA LEU A 346 -19.99 -9.01 -15.53
C LEU A 346 -21.35 -9.06 -14.81
N ASP A 347 -21.57 -10.05 -13.94
CA ASP A 347 -22.78 -10.10 -13.10
C ASP A 347 -22.77 -8.99 -12.05
N ALA A 348 -21.63 -8.76 -11.39
CA ALA A 348 -21.45 -7.66 -10.46
C ALA A 348 -21.67 -6.29 -11.12
N HIS A 349 -21.10 -6.06 -12.32
CA HIS A 349 -21.30 -4.83 -13.08
C HIS A 349 -22.78 -4.58 -13.43
N LYS A 350 -23.53 -5.61 -13.81
CA LYS A 350 -24.99 -5.47 -14.07
C LYS A 350 -25.75 -5.07 -12.81
N ARG A 351 -25.31 -5.50 -11.65
CA ARG A 351 -25.96 -5.23 -10.37
C ARG A 351 -25.58 -3.88 -9.77
N PHE A 352 -24.33 -3.49 -9.96
CA PHE A 352 -23.72 -2.25 -9.47
C PHE A 352 -23.25 -1.40 -10.67
N ASN A 353 -24.16 -1.13 -11.61
CA ASN A 353 -23.87 -0.51 -12.88
C ASN A 353 -23.28 0.91 -12.80
N ASP A 354 -23.56 1.62 -11.70
CA ASP A 354 -23.04 2.97 -11.44
C ASP A 354 -21.69 2.96 -10.69
N ASP A 355 -21.18 1.77 -10.35
CA ASP A 355 -19.91 1.61 -9.68
C ASP A 355 -18.76 1.61 -10.67
N ALA A 356 -18.07 2.74 -10.78
CA ALA A 356 -16.95 2.91 -11.70
C ALA A 356 -15.77 1.96 -11.41
N GLU A 357 -15.56 1.58 -10.14
CA GLU A 357 -14.50 0.66 -9.76
C GLU A 357 -14.77 -0.76 -10.26
N ILE A 358 -16.02 -1.25 -10.10
CA ILE A 358 -16.42 -2.56 -10.64
C ILE A 358 -16.33 -2.54 -12.18
N THR A 359 -16.72 -1.44 -12.80
CA THR A 359 -16.63 -1.27 -14.26
C THR A 359 -15.19 -1.31 -14.74
N LEU A 360 -14.29 -0.60 -14.06
CA LEU A 360 -12.86 -0.64 -14.37
C LEU A 360 -12.28 -2.05 -14.20
N LEU A 361 -12.56 -2.71 -13.06
CA LEU A 361 -12.06 -4.06 -12.81
C LEU A 361 -12.57 -5.06 -13.86
N ALA A 362 -13.85 -4.97 -14.23
CA ALA A 362 -14.44 -5.80 -15.28
C ALA A 362 -13.76 -5.56 -16.64
N ALA A 363 -13.45 -4.30 -16.98
CA ALA A 363 -12.74 -3.95 -18.19
C ALA A 363 -11.30 -4.52 -18.21
N LEU A 364 -10.58 -4.39 -17.10
CA LEU A 364 -9.20 -4.89 -16.99
C LEU A 364 -9.12 -6.42 -17.09
N VAL A 365 -10.01 -7.13 -16.42
CA VAL A 365 -10.07 -8.60 -16.55
C VAL A 365 -10.50 -9.00 -17.95
N SER A 366 -11.41 -8.27 -18.60
CA SER A 366 -11.77 -8.50 -20.01
C SER A 366 -10.56 -8.31 -20.94
N LEU A 367 -9.68 -7.35 -20.67
CA LEU A 367 -8.42 -7.18 -21.41
C LEU A 367 -7.44 -8.33 -21.18
N ASP A 368 -7.35 -8.84 -19.95
CA ASP A 368 -6.44 -9.95 -19.62
C ASP A 368 -6.82 -11.25 -20.33
N ILE A 369 -8.13 -11.54 -20.44
CA ILE A 369 -8.65 -12.72 -21.16
C ILE A 369 -8.90 -12.47 -22.65
N GLU A 370 -8.44 -11.33 -23.19
CA GLU A 370 -8.57 -10.95 -24.60
C GLU A 370 -10.03 -10.77 -25.09
N ALA A 371 -10.97 -10.54 -24.16
CA ALA A 371 -12.36 -10.22 -24.46
C ALA A 371 -12.53 -8.73 -24.85
N TYR A 372 -11.83 -8.29 -25.91
CA TYR A 372 -11.67 -6.88 -26.27
C TYR A 372 -12.98 -6.13 -26.50
N LYS A 373 -14.02 -6.80 -27.04
CA LYS A 373 -15.33 -6.16 -27.28
C LYS A 373 -16.01 -5.75 -25.98
N ASP A 374 -15.93 -6.60 -24.96
CA ASP A 374 -16.50 -6.29 -23.65
C ASP A 374 -15.65 -5.26 -22.93
N ALA A 375 -14.32 -5.36 -23.03
CA ALA A 375 -13.40 -4.36 -22.51
C ALA A 375 -13.67 -2.97 -23.11
N ASP A 376 -13.71 -2.85 -24.45
CA ASP A 376 -13.96 -1.59 -25.13
C ASP A 376 -15.32 -0.97 -24.72
N LYS A 377 -16.36 -1.80 -24.57
CA LYS A 377 -17.69 -1.35 -24.13
C LYS A 377 -17.65 -0.78 -22.70
N LEU A 378 -17.03 -1.50 -21.78
CA LEU A 378 -16.92 -1.09 -20.36
C LEU A 378 -16.06 0.16 -20.21
N LEU A 379 -14.96 0.25 -20.97
CA LEU A 379 -14.07 1.42 -20.95
C LEU A 379 -14.74 2.66 -21.54
N ASN A 380 -15.52 2.51 -22.63
CA ASN A 380 -16.29 3.64 -23.16
C ASN A 380 -17.36 4.13 -22.17
N GLN A 381 -18.03 3.21 -21.45
CA GLN A 381 -18.94 3.59 -20.37
C GLN A 381 -18.18 4.32 -19.25
N LEU A 382 -16.99 3.84 -18.89
CA LEU A 382 -16.15 4.44 -17.86
C LEU A 382 -15.68 5.86 -18.26
N ALA A 383 -15.41 6.09 -19.55
CA ALA A 383 -15.01 7.39 -20.10
C ALA A 383 -16.09 8.48 -19.95
N GLU A 384 -17.36 8.12 -19.70
CA GLU A 384 -18.41 9.08 -19.37
C GLU A 384 -18.22 9.70 -17.97
N ASN A 385 -17.41 9.06 -17.11
CA ASN A 385 -17.09 9.56 -15.77
C ASN A 385 -15.78 10.38 -15.82
N PRO A 386 -15.82 11.72 -15.54
CA PRO A 386 -14.64 12.58 -15.62
C PRO A 386 -13.46 12.14 -14.74
N VAL A 387 -13.74 11.47 -13.61
CA VAL A 387 -12.69 11.00 -12.68
C VAL A 387 -11.87 9.85 -13.28
N TYR A 388 -12.48 9.05 -14.14
CA TYR A 388 -11.87 7.86 -14.74
C TYR A 388 -11.55 8.03 -16.23
N LEU A 389 -11.77 9.22 -16.81
CA LEU A 389 -11.63 9.52 -18.24
C LEU A 389 -10.24 9.15 -18.77
N ASP A 390 -9.19 9.62 -18.11
CA ASP A 390 -7.80 9.35 -18.51
C ASP A 390 -7.44 7.87 -18.40
N GLN A 391 -7.88 7.20 -17.34
CA GLN A 391 -7.69 5.75 -17.17
C GLN A 391 -8.42 4.97 -18.27
N ALA A 392 -9.65 5.36 -18.59
CA ALA A 392 -10.42 4.74 -19.65
C ALA A 392 -9.72 4.90 -21.02
N TYR A 393 -9.23 6.10 -21.34
CA TYR A 393 -8.49 6.33 -22.59
C TYR A 393 -7.18 5.57 -22.62
N TYR A 394 -6.44 5.51 -21.50
CA TYR A 394 -5.23 4.71 -21.45
C TYR A 394 -5.49 3.24 -21.77
N TYR A 395 -6.49 2.62 -21.13
CA TYR A 395 -6.80 1.21 -21.36
C TYR A 395 -7.51 0.94 -22.71
N LEU A 396 -8.27 1.90 -23.26
CA LEU A 396 -8.75 1.84 -24.65
C LEU A 396 -7.58 1.86 -25.63
N GLY A 397 -6.54 2.65 -25.36
CA GLY A 397 -5.31 2.64 -26.12
C GLY A 397 -4.60 1.29 -26.07
N ILE A 398 -4.47 0.68 -24.88
CA ILE A 398 -3.93 -0.67 -24.71
C ILE A 398 -4.78 -1.73 -25.42
N SER A 399 -6.12 -1.62 -25.36
CA SER A 399 -7.01 -2.51 -26.08
C SER A 399 -6.81 -2.43 -27.59
N ALA A 400 -6.71 -1.21 -28.13
CA ALA A 400 -6.48 -0.96 -29.55
C ALA A 400 -5.09 -1.45 -30.00
N GLU A 401 -4.05 -1.24 -29.20
CA GLU A 401 -2.69 -1.76 -29.42
C GLU A 401 -2.69 -3.28 -29.56
N ARG A 402 -3.27 -3.99 -28.59
CA ARG A 402 -3.36 -5.47 -28.60
C ARG A 402 -4.14 -6.01 -29.80
N GLN A 403 -5.09 -5.23 -30.30
CA GLN A 403 -5.84 -5.53 -31.53
C GLN A 403 -5.14 -5.02 -32.80
N GLN A 404 -3.91 -4.50 -32.70
CA GLN A 404 -3.13 -3.93 -33.81
C GLN A 404 -3.83 -2.74 -34.51
N ARG A 405 -4.71 -2.04 -33.82
CA ARG A 405 -5.39 -0.83 -34.30
C ARG A 405 -4.60 0.41 -33.91
N PHE A 406 -3.37 0.56 -34.42
CA PHE A 406 -2.39 1.53 -33.96
C PHE A 406 -2.87 2.99 -34.07
N GLU A 407 -3.58 3.36 -35.13
CA GLU A 407 -4.14 4.71 -35.25
C GLU A 407 -5.13 5.05 -34.13
N GLN A 408 -5.98 4.08 -33.75
CA GLN A 408 -6.90 4.28 -32.63
C GLN A 408 -6.15 4.30 -31.30
N ALA A 409 -5.12 3.47 -31.15
CA ALA A 409 -4.27 3.48 -29.97
C ALA A 409 -3.59 4.84 -29.77
N LYS A 410 -3.00 5.42 -30.84
CA LYS A 410 -2.42 6.76 -30.81
C LYS A 410 -3.44 7.81 -30.39
N LEU A 411 -4.64 7.79 -30.94
CA LEU A 411 -5.70 8.74 -30.62
C LEU A 411 -6.07 8.71 -29.13
N TYR A 412 -6.33 7.52 -28.58
CA TYR A 412 -6.69 7.37 -27.17
C TYR A 412 -5.54 7.74 -26.25
N LEU A 413 -4.33 7.23 -26.49
CA LEU A 413 -3.16 7.50 -25.67
C LEU A 413 -2.73 8.97 -25.69
N SER A 414 -2.90 9.64 -26.84
CA SER A 414 -2.66 11.09 -26.95
C SER A 414 -3.67 11.94 -26.18
N SER A 415 -4.83 11.39 -25.85
CA SER A 415 -5.85 12.09 -25.06
C SER A 415 -5.62 12.00 -23.53
N VAL A 416 -4.72 11.15 -23.07
CA VAL A 416 -4.39 10.99 -21.64
C VAL A 416 -3.64 12.22 -21.14
N MET A 417 -4.15 12.83 -20.06
CA MET A 417 -3.57 14.02 -19.43
C MET A 417 -3.24 13.84 -17.95
N GLN A 418 -3.61 12.73 -17.34
CA GLN A 418 -3.30 12.43 -15.94
C GLN A 418 -1.80 12.19 -15.77
N GLU A 419 -1.15 12.86 -14.81
CA GLU A 419 0.30 12.87 -14.61
C GLU A 419 0.90 11.46 -14.43
N ASP A 420 0.20 10.58 -13.69
CA ASP A 420 0.65 9.20 -13.43
C ASP A 420 0.68 8.32 -14.70
N LEU A 421 -0.10 8.66 -15.74
CA LEU A 421 -0.29 7.83 -16.93
C LEU A 421 0.30 8.46 -18.20
N VAL A 422 0.43 9.78 -18.24
CA VAL A 422 0.76 10.52 -19.46
C VAL A 422 2.12 10.17 -20.02
N LEU A 423 3.14 9.97 -19.17
CA LEU A 423 4.48 9.62 -19.65
C LEU A 423 4.46 8.28 -20.39
N GLU A 424 3.85 7.26 -19.80
CA GLU A 424 3.77 5.93 -20.41
C GLU A 424 2.87 5.93 -21.66
N ALA A 425 1.77 6.68 -21.62
CA ALA A 425 0.91 6.86 -22.80
C ALA A 425 1.70 7.49 -23.96
N ARG A 426 2.45 8.56 -23.72
CA ARG A 426 3.26 9.21 -24.77
C ARG A 426 4.43 8.36 -25.25
N ARG A 427 5.04 7.54 -24.38
CA ARG A 427 6.04 6.55 -24.79
C ARG A 427 5.50 5.61 -25.86
N LYS A 428 4.27 5.10 -25.66
CA LYS A 428 3.62 4.21 -26.63
C LYS A 428 3.30 4.92 -27.94
N VAL A 429 2.81 6.17 -27.87
CA VAL A 429 2.57 6.98 -29.08
C VAL A 429 3.86 7.15 -29.88
N VAL A 430 4.97 7.56 -29.24
CA VAL A 430 6.29 7.69 -29.85
C VAL A 430 6.74 6.37 -30.49
N ALA A 431 6.53 5.24 -29.81
CA ALA A 431 6.88 3.93 -30.36
C ALA A 431 6.10 3.62 -31.64
N PHE A 432 4.79 3.94 -31.70
CA PHE A 432 3.98 3.75 -32.91
C PHE A 432 4.43 4.66 -34.05
N GLU A 433 4.70 5.93 -33.78
CA GLU A 433 5.21 6.90 -34.76
C GLU A 433 6.56 6.44 -35.35
N LEU A 434 7.46 5.92 -34.53
CA LEU A 434 8.72 5.32 -34.98
C LEU A 434 8.53 4.04 -35.78
N MET A 435 7.55 3.20 -35.44
CA MET A 435 7.21 2.01 -36.24
C MET A 435 6.70 2.37 -37.64
N GLU A 436 6.02 3.50 -37.78
CA GLU A 436 5.57 4.07 -39.05
C GLU A 436 6.70 4.78 -39.82
N GLY A 437 7.85 4.99 -39.17
CA GLY A 437 8.99 5.71 -39.72
C GLY A 437 8.88 7.23 -39.62
N ASP A 438 7.88 7.75 -38.88
CA ASP A 438 7.67 9.19 -38.69
C ASP A 438 8.44 9.70 -37.47
N VAL A 439 9.73 9.91 -37.67
CA VAL A 439 10.65 10.42 -36.64
C VAL A 439 10.29 11.85 -36.21
N ASP A 440 9.80 12.67 -37.15
CA ASP A 440 9.46 14.06 -36.87
C ASP A 440 8.24 14.13 -35.92
N ALA A 441 7.20 13.32 -36.17
CA ALA A 441 6.07 13.21 -35.26
C ALA A 441 6.49 12.72 -33.86
N ALA A 442 7.37 11.72 -33.80
CA ALA A 442 7.87 11.21 -32.52
C ALA A 442 8.59 12.29 -31.69
N ILE A 443 9.40 13.13 -32.35
CA ILE A 443 10.08 14.27 -31.69
C ILE A 443 9.06 15.34 -31.28
N GLU A 444 8.06 15.63 -32.11
CA GLU A 444 7.01 16.60 -31.78
C GLU A 444 6.18 16.15 -30.56
N THR A 445 5.82 14.86 -30.49
CA THR A 445 5.13 14.27 -29.32
C THR A 445 5.96 14.45 -28.04
N LEU A 446 7.28 14.22 -28.08
CA LEU A 446 8.18 14.45 -26.95
C LEU A 446 8.31 15.93 -26.57
N ASP A 447 8.38 16.82 -27.56
CA ASP A 447 8.45 18.27 -27.35
C ASP A 447 7.15 18.81 -26.73
N GLN A 448 6.01 18.30 -27.16
CA GLN A 448 4.71 18.65 -26.57
C GLN A 448 4.60 18.16 -25.12
N LEU A 449 4.95 16.90 -24.85
CA LEU A 449 4.99 16.36 -23.49
C LEU A 449 5.87 17.22 -22.57
N ARG A 450 7.03 17.66 -23.05
CA ARG A 450 7.97 18.51 -22.31
C ARG A 450 7.39 19.88 -21.98
N LYS A 451 6.56 20.44 -22.87
CA LYS A 451 5.89 21.73 -22.67
C LYS A 451 4.75 21.62 -21.67
N ASP A 452 3.92 20.58 -21.81
CA ASP A 452 2.73 20.39 -21.00
C ASP A 452 3.06 19.89 -19.59
N PHE A 453 4.07 19.03 -19.47
CA PHE A 453 4.49 18.37 -18.24
C PHE A 453 6.00 18.50 -18.02
N SER A 454 6.43 19.64 -17.52
CA SER A 454 7.85 19.95 -17.32
C SER A 454 8.59 19.00 -16.37
N VAL A 455 7.86 18.27 -15.51
CA VAL A 455 8.40 17.24 -14.61
C VAL A 455 9.05 16.10 -15.41
N PHE A 456 8.50 15.74 -16.57
CA PHE A 456 9.01 14.69 -17.45
C PHE A 456 10.03 15.20 -18.50
N ALA A 457 10.46 16.46 -18.40
CA ALA A 457 11.44 16.99 -19.35
C ALA A 457 12.75 16.16 -19.40
N PRO A 458 13.33 15.69 -18.29
CA PRO A 458 14.50 14.81 -18.34
C PRO A 458 14.25 13.53 -19.15
N ASP A 459 13.10 12.86 -18.91
CA ASP A 459 12.70 11.63 -19.61
C ASP A 459 12.59 11.85 -21.11
N THR A 460 11.95 12.94 -21.52
CA THR A 460 11.79 13.27 -22.94
C THR A 460 13.11 13.58 -23.64
N PHE A 461 14.09 14.18 -22.95
CA PHE A 461 15.41 14.40 -23.52
C PHE A 461 16.18 13.10 -23.70
N VAL A 462 16.06 12.14 -22.78
CA VAL A 462 16.67 10.81 -22.91
C VAL A 462 16.06 10.05 -24.06
N MET A 463 14.72 10.05 -24.16
CA MET A 463 14.02 9.39 -25.29
C MET A 463 14.40 10.00 -26.63
N GLN A 464 14.46 11.33 -26.73
CA GLN A 464 14.87 12.02 -27.96
C GLN A 464 16.33 11.73 -28.32
N ALA A 465 17.22 11.62 -27.35
CA ALA A 465 18.61 11.25 -27.60
C ALA A 465 18.74 9.79 -28.08
N ASP A 466 17.89 8.89 -27.59
CA ASP A 466 17.86 7.49 -28.04
C ASP A 466 17.34 7.40 -29.49
N ILE A 467 16.33 8.19 -29.87
CA ILE A 467 15.86 8.32 -31.26
C ILE A 467 17.00 8.81 -32.17
N LEU A 468 17.69 9.88 -31.81
CA LEU A 468 18.81 10.42 -32.56
C LEU A 468 19.94 9.40 -32.74
N TRP A 469 20.24 8.64 -31.68
CA TRP A 469 21.22 7.55 -31.76
C TRP A 469 20.80 6.46 -32.77
N GLN A 470 19.54 6.06 -32.77
CA GLN A 470 19.01 5.08 -33.74
C GLN A 470 19.04 5.60 -35.18
N GLN A 471 18.89 6.91 -35.36
CA GLN A 471 19.07 7.59 -36.67
C GLN A 471 20.54 7.74 -37.09
N ASN A 472 21.48 7.15 -36.34
CA ASN A 472 22.92 7.27 -36.57
C ASN A 472 23.46 8.71 -36.43
N GLU A 473 22.85 9.49 -35.50
CA GLU A 473 23.23 10.86 -35.15
C GLU A 473 23.77 10.98 -33.70
N PRO A 474 24.83 10.23 -33.33
CA PRO A 474 25.32 10.17 -31.95
C PRO A 474 25.83 11.50 -31.41
N GLU A 475 26.40 12.35 -32.28
CA GLU A 475 26.90 13.67 -31.88
C GLU A 475 25.76 14.63 -31.52
N GLU A 476 24.63 14.59 -32.23
CA GLU A 476 23.45 15.38 -31.90
C GLU A 476 22.80 14.89 -30.58
N ALA A 477 22.69 13.57 -30.39
CA ALA A 477 22.26 12.98 -29.16
C ALA A 477 23.09 13.45 -27.95
N LEU A 478 24.42 13.41 -28.08
CA LEU A 478 25.35 13.89 -27.04
C LEU A 478 25.21 15.39 -26.78
N ARG A 479 25.07 16.22 -27.85
CA ARG A 479 24.83 17.66 -27.75
C ARG A 479 23.51 17.95 -27.02
N LEU A 480 22.46 17.22 -27.34
CA LEU A 480 21.15 17.32 -26.70
C LEU A 480 21.24 17.03 -25.18
N LEU A 481 21.76 15.86 -24.79
CA LEU A 481 21.93 15.47 -23.39
C LEU A 481 22.87 16.42 -22.63
N THR A 482 23.91 16.95 -23.28
CA THR A 482 24.79 17.93 -22.65
C THR A 482 24.11 19.26 -22.35
N ARG A 483 23.18 19.71 -23.22
CA ARG A 483 22.35 20.90 -22.97
C ARG A 483 21.32 20.63 -21.86
N ALA A 484 20.67 19.46 -21.89
CA ALA A 484 19.71 19.07 -20.89
C ALA A 484 20.33 18.94 -19.48
N ALA A 485 21.52 18.32 -19.37
CA ALA A 485 22.25 18.19 -18.12
C ALA A 485 22.68 19.54 -17.50
N ARG A 486 22.85 20.61 -18.30
CA ARG A 486 23.08 21.96 -17.76
C ARG A 486 21.85 22.53 -17.06
N LYS A 487 20.66 22.15 -17.51
CA LYS A 487 19.39 22.60 -16.92
C LYS A 487 18.98 21.72 -15.72
N TYR A 488 19.36 20.45 -15.76
CA TYR A 488 19.05 19.44 -14.73
C TYR A 488 20.35 18.74 -14.27
N PRO A 489 21.23 19.44 -13.52
CA PRO A 489 22.60 19.01 -13.26
C PRO A 489 22.70 17.74 -12.41
N ASP A 490 21.72 17.46 -11.55
CA ASP A 490 21.70 16.31 -10.64
C ASP A 490 20.68 15.24 -11.06
N ASN A 491 20.14 15.34 -12.30
CA ASN A 491 19.26 14.31 -12.80
C ASN A 491 20.06 13.08 -13.25
N GLU A 492 19.97 12.03 -12.47
CA GLU A 492 20.74 10.78 -12.64
C GLU A 492 20.51 10.13 -14.00
N MET A 493 19.26 10.10 -14.48
CA MET A 493 18.92 9.48 -15.77
C MET A 493 19.59 10.20 -16.95
N LEU A 494 19.56 11.53 -16.98
CA LEU A 494 20.25 12.33 -18.00
C LEU A 494 21.77 12.16 -17.95
N LEU A 495 22.34 12.21 -16.74
CA LEU A 495 23.77 12.04 -16.55
C LEU A 495 24.22 10.64 -16.98
N PHE A 496 23.46 9.61 -16.61
CA PHE A 496 23.75 8.23 -16.98
C PHE A 496 23.60 8.00 -18.49
N ALA A 497 22.51 8.46 -19.11
CA ALA A 497 22.33 8.39 -20.56
C ALA A 497 23.49 9.06 -21.32
N ARG A 498 23.95 10.21 -20.83
CA ARG A 498 25.13 10.89 -21.40
C ARG A 498 26.39 10.05 -21.30
N THR A 499 26.61 9.30 -20.18
CA THR A 499 27.79 8.43 -20.06
C THR A 499 27.78 7.29 -21.06
N GLN A 500 26.61 6.81 -21.50
CA GLN A 500 26.49 5.72 -22.47
C GLN A 500 26.90 6.16 -23.90
N LEU A 501 26.83 7.45 -24.21
CA LEU A 501 27.22 8.00 -25.50
C LEU A 501 28.69 8.41 -25.57
N LEU A 502 29.39 8.45 -24.44
CA LEU A 502 30.82 8.83 -24.38
C LEU A 502 31.70 7.62 -24.60
N ASP A 503 32.78 7.81 -25.42
CA ASP A 503 33.77 6.77 -25.64
C ASP A 503 34.70 6.58 -24.43
N ASP A 504 35.05 5.35 -24.11
CA ASP A 504 35.83 4.99 -22.93
C ASP A 504 37.31 5.48 -22.99
N LYS A 505 37.83 5.77 -24.16
CA LYS A 505 39.21 6.19 -24.34
C LYS A 505 39.34 7.69 -24.61
N SER A 506 38.64 8.21 -25.63
CA SER A 506 38.68 9.62 -26.00
C SER A 506 38.07 10.53 -24.96
N ASP A 507 36.96 10.11 -24.33
CA ASP A 507 36.20 10.89 -23.36
C ASP A 507 36.42 10.46 -21.90
N TYR A 508 37.46 9.67 -21.65
CA TYR A 508 37.75 9.04 -20.36
C TYR A 508 37.57 9.98 -19.15
N VAL A 509 38.16 11.19 -19.23
CA VAL A 509 38.12 12.14 -18.09
C VAL A 509 36.69 12.63 -17.82
N VAL A 510 35.96 12.96 -18.88
CA VAL A 510 34.55 13.44 -18.77
C VAL A 510 33.66 12.34 -18.25
N LYS A 511 33.73 11.14 -18.82
CA LYS A 511 32.95 9.97 -18.43
C LYS A 511 33.22 9.57 -16.97
N ARG A 512 34.49 9.58 -16.56
CA ARG A 512 34.90 9.31 -15.17
C ARG A 512 34.30 10.33 -14.18
N THR A 513 34.35 11.62 -14.57
CA THR A 513 33.78 12.68 -13.70
C THR A 513 32.28 12.51 -13.53
N LEU A 514 31.55 12.19 -14.60
CA LEU A 514 30.11 11.95 -14.56
C LEU A 514 29.77 10.72 -13.75
N LEU A 515 30.47 9.59 -13.92
CA LEU A 515 30.26 8.38 -13.16
C LEU A 515 30.57 8.53 -11.66
N ASN A 516 31.62 9.30 -11.33
CA ASN A 516 31.89 9.65 -9.93
C ASN A 516 30.77 10.51 -9.33
N HIS A 517 30.21 11.44 -10.10
CA HIS A 517 29.08 12.25 -9.66
C HIS A 517 27.83 11.38 -9.45
N LEU A 518 27.50 10.49 -10.39
CA LEU A 518 26.41 9.53 -10.27
C LEU A 518 26.55 8.63 -9.03
N GLN A 519 27.77 8.12 -8.77
CA GLN A 519 28.03 7.33 -7.56
C GLN A 519 27.94 8.15 -6.26
N SER A 520 28.12 9.48 -6.33
CA SER A 520 27.90 10.34 -5.16
C SER A 520 26.40 10.62 -4.90
N LEU A 521 25.58 10.60 -5.95
CA LEU A 521 24.11 10.74 -5.87
C LEU A 521 23.46 9.45 -5.34
N ASP A 522 23.81 8.31 -5.97
CA ASP A 522 23.37 6.98 -5.50
C ASP A 522 24.55 6.00 -5.44
N PRO A 523 25.20 5.87 -4.27
CA PRO A 523 26.31 4.93 -4.08
C PRO A 523 25.91 3.45 -4.18
N SER A 524 24.62 3.15 -4.01
CA SER A 524 24.11 1.77 -4.00
C SER A 524 23.79 1.25 -5.41
N ASN A 525 23.72 2.12 -6.41
CA ASN A 525 23.34 1.77 -7.77
C ASN A 525 24.42 0.94 -8.47
N LEU A 526 24.12 -0.32 -8.67
CA LEU A 526 25.05 -1.29 -9.26
C LEU A 526 25.32 -1.01 -10.75
N SER A 527 24.38 -0.40 -11.48
CA SER A 527 24.57 -0.03 -12.90
C SER A 527 25.64 1.06 -13.04
N TYR A 528 25.69 2.03 -12.11
CA TYR A 528 26.73 3.05 -12.09
C TYR A 528 28.09 2.45 -11.73
N GLN A 529 28.10 1.54 -10.74
CA GLN A 529 29.32 0.82 -10.36
C GLN A 529 29.86 -0.05 -11.50
N LEU A 530 28.99 -0.74 -12.25
CA LEU A 530 29.39 -1.57 -13.38
C LEU A 530 29.93 -0.72 -14.54
N SER A 531 29.25 0.37 -14.89
CA SER A 531 29.72 1.30 -15.92
C SER A 531 31.06 1.93 -15.53
N TYR A 532 31.27 2.23 -14.27
CA TYR A 532 32.56 2.70 -13.76
C TYR A 532 33.62 1.62 -13.80
N ALA A 533 33.30 0.37 -13.43
CA ALA A 533 34.21 -0.77 -13.57
C ALA A 533 34.65 -0.98 -15.03
N GLN A 534 33.72 -0.88 -15.98
CA GLN A 534 34.01 -1.00 -17.40
C GLN A 534 34.98 0.11 -17.89
N LEU A 535 34.72 1.35 -17.49
CA LEU A 535 35.60 2.48 -17.80
C LEU A 535 37.02 2.29 -17.23
N LEU A 536 37.12 1.80 -15.99
CA LEU A 536 38.42 1.53 -15.35
C LEU A 536 39.20 0.39 -16.05
N LEU A 537 38.49 -0.62 -16.55
CA LEU A 537 39.09 -1.73 -17.30
C LEU A 537 39.64 -1.31 -18.68
N ALA A 538 39.06 -0.28 -19.28
CA ALA A 538 39.58 0.31 -20.52
C ALA A 538 40.93 1.02 -20.33
N ASN A 539 41.33 1.29 -19.08
CA ASN A 539 42.60 1.96 -18.74
C ASN A 539 43.52 1.02 -17.95
N GLU A 540 44.66 0.67 -18.48
CA GLU A 540 45.61 -0.27 -17.89
C GLU A 540 46.00 0.07 -16.44
N ARG A 541 46.16 1.37 -16.10
CA ARG A 541 46.59 1.81 -14.77
C ARG A 541 45.54 1.58 -13.67
N SER A 542 44.28 1.45 -14.03
CA SER A 542 43.15 1.27 -13.11
C SER A 542 42.43 -0.07 -13.27
N SER A 543 42.96 -0.95 -14.11
CA SER A 543 42.33 -2.25 -14.45
C SER A 543 42.06 -3.13 -13.23
N GLU A 544 42.93 -3.12 -12.21
CA GLU A 544 42.70 -3.91 -10.98
C GLU A 544 41.45 -3.45 -10.18
N GLN A 545 41.23 -2.12 -10.10
CA GLN A 545 40.04 -1.57 -9.45
C GLN A 545 38.76 -1.94 -10.21
N GLY A 546 38.81 -1.85 -11.55
CA GLY A 546 37.69 -2.25 -12.39
C GLY A 546 37.32 -3.73 -12.22
N LEU A 547 38.34 -4.62 -12.15
CA LEU A 547 38.13 -6.04 -11.87
C LEU A 547 37.50 -6.26 -10.51
N ALA A 548 37.99 -5.58 -9.47
CA ALA A 548 37.45 -5.73 -8.11
C ALA A 548 35.96 -5.33 -8.05
N LEU A 549 35.58 -4.20 -8.66
CA LEU A 549 34.19 -3.74 -8.72
C LEU A 549 33.28 -4.72 -9.47
N ALA A 550 33.68 -5.14 -10.68
CA ALA A 550 32.88 -6.10 -11.44
C ALA A 550 32.77 -7.45 -10.74
N THR A 551 33.83 -7.88 -10.04
CA THR A 551 33.82 -9.11 -9.24
C THR A 551 32.89 -9.00 -8.03
N ALA A 552 32.84 -7.85 -7.37
CA ALA A 552 31.93 -7.63 -6.25
C ALA A 552 30.46 -7.75 -6.68
N ILE A 553 30.11 -7.31 -7.89
CA ILE A 553 28.75 -7.43 -8.42
C ILE A 553 28.36 -8.90 -8.65
N ILE A 554 29.24 -9.71 -9.22
CA ILE A 554 28.96 -11.14 -9.44
C ILE A 554 28.95 -11.99 -8.16
N GLN A 555 29.47 -11.45 -7.04
CA GLN A 555 29.42 -12.09 -5.72
C GLN A 555 28.11 -11.84 -4.97
N ILE A 556 27.25 -10.93 -5.45
CA ILE A 556 25.93 -10.70 -4.87
C ILE A 556 25.10 -11.97 -5.06
N ARG A 557 24.57 -12.48 -3.95
CA ARG A 557 23.79 -13.72 -3.95
C ARG A 557 22.37 -13.46 -4.46
N TYR A 558 21.76 -14.49 -5.01
CA TYR A 558 20.39 -14.45 -5.55
C TYR A 558 19.31 -14.13 -4.51
N ASP A 559 19.61 -14.32 -3.21
CA ASP A 559 18.72 -13.99 -2.08
C ASP A 559 18.93 -12.55 -1.55
N ASP A 560 19.91 -11.80 -2.07
CA ASP A 560 20.11 -10.39 -1.75
C ASP A 560 19.11 -9.53 -2.53
N PRO A 561 18.40 -8.58 -1.88
CA PRO A 561 17.46 -7.68 -2.57
C PRO A 561 18.06 -6.85 -3.71
N ARG A 562 19.39 -6.69 -3.74
CA ARG A 562 20.11 -5.98 -4.80
C ARG A 562 20.44 -6.87 -6.01
N TYR A 563 20.17 -8.17 -5.93
CA TYR A 563 20.47 -9.09 -7.01
C TYR A 563 19.59 -8.81 -8.22
N ASP A 564 20.22 -8.59 -9.36
CA ASP A 564 19.57 -8.45 -10.65
C ASP A 564 20.25 -9.39 -11.66
N ASN A 565 19.46 -10.25 -12.30
CA ASN A 565 19.95 -11.28 -13.21
C ASN A 565 20.61 -10.69 -14.44
N GLU A 566 20.04 -9.60 -14.99
CA GLU A 566 20.57 -8.95 -16.21
C GLU A 566 21.89 -8.24 -15.89
N LEU A 567 21.93 -7.50 -14.80
CA LEU A 567 23.14 -6.79 -14.36
C LEU A 567 24.27 -7.77 -13.99
N HIS A 568 23.92 -8.90 -13.36
CA HIS A 568 24.88 -9.97 -13.08
C HIS A 568 25.49 -10.53 -14.38
N LEU A 569 24.66 -10.80 -15.40
CA LEU A 569 25.14 -11.25 -16.70
C LEU A 569 25.98 -10.18 -17.41
N GLN A 570 25.60 -8.90 -17.31
CA GLN A 570 26.41 -7.80 -17.85
C GLN A 570 27.77 -7.72 -17.16
N ALA A 571 27.86 -7.90 -15.85
CA ALA A 571 29.12 -7.94 -15.11
C ALA A 571 30.00 -9.13 -15.52
N LEU A 572 29.41 -10.32 -15.74
CA LEU A 572 30.11 -11.47 -16.29
C LEU A 572 30.65 -11.19 -17.71
N ASN A 573 29.86 -10.52 -18.57
CA ASN A 573 30.32 -10.13 -19.90
C ASN A 573 31.49 -9.14 -19.85
N VAL A 574 31.50 -8.19 -18.91
CA VAL A 574 32.60 -7.25 -18.69
C VAL A 574 33.88 -7.97 -18.28
N LEU A 575 33.77 -8.90 -17.31
CA LEU A 575 34.90 -9.73 -16.86
C LEU A 575 35.43 -10.65 -17.96
N ALA A 576 34.53 -11.26 -18.72
CA ALA A 576 34.88 -12.12 -19.86
C ALA A 576 35.57 -11.32 -21.00
N GLY A 577 35.08 -10.10 -21.28
CA GLY A 577 35.74 -9.20 -22.26
C GLY A 577 37.17 -8.84 -21.88
N ASN A 578 37.39 -8.54 -20.57
CA ASN A 578 38.74 -8.31 -20.08
C ASN A 578 39.64 -9.56 -20.12
N ALA A 579 39.07 -10.74 -19.80
CA ALA A 579 39.78 -12.01 -19.91
C ALA A 579 40.15 -12.34 -21.38
N LEU A 580 39.23 -12.04 -22.31
CA LEU A 580 39.45 -12.21 -23.75
C LEU A 580 40.58 -11.28 -24.26
N ALA A 581 40.59 -10.02 -23.85
CA ALA A 581 41.66 -9.06 -24.19
C ALA A 581 43.03 -9.48 -23.68
N LYS A 582 43.09 -10.29 -22.63
CA LYS A 582 44.30 -10.91 -22.06
C LYS A 582 44.57 -12.31 -22.61
N GLU A 583 43.88 -12.73 -23.67
CA GLU A 583 43.97 -14.05 -24.29
C GLU A 583 43.71 -15.23 -23.32
N ASN A 584 43.02 -14.95 -22.19
CA ASN A 584 42.67 -16.00 -21.22
C ASN A 584 41.34 -16.66 -21.59
N TYR A 585 41.34 -17.40 -22.69
CA TYR A 585 40.13 -18.01 -23.27
C TYR A 585 39.41 -18.98 -22.34
N LYS A 586 40.18 -19.73 -21.50
CA LYS A 586 39.58 -20.64 -20.52
C LYS A 586 38.73 -19.92 -19.48
N GLN A 587 39.16 -18.73 -19.08
CA GLN A 587 38.43 -17.93 -18.10
C GLN A 587 37.17 -17.31 -18.70
N VAL A 588 37.19 -16.92 -19.98
CA VAL A 588 36.00 -16.48 -20.73
C VAL A 588 34.93 -17.57 -20.70
N ILE A 589 35.30 -18.82 -20.99
CA ILE A 589 34.40 -19.96 -21.01
C ILE A 589 33.86 -20.22 -19.59
N ALA A 590 34.71 -20.13 -18.56
CA ALA A 590 34.28 -20.32 -17.17
C ALA A 590 33.25 -19.26 -16.72
N TYR A 591 33.35 -18.03 -17.20
CA TYR A 591 32.39 -16.99 -16.87
C TYR A 591 31.07 -17.12 -17.61
N LEU A 592 31.07 -17.51 -18.88
CA LEU A 592 29.92 -17.34 -19.77
C LEU A 592 29.24 -18.63 -20.22
N GLN A 593 29.84 -19.80 -20.11
CA GLN A 593 29.25 -21.03 -20.64
C GLN A 593 27.90 -21.35 -20.00
N THR A 594 27.87 -21.47 -18.68
CA THR A 594 26.61 -21.75 -17.94
C THR A 594 25.59 -20.63 -18.04
N PRO A 595 25.96 -19.34 -17.85
CA PRO A 595 25.00 -18.23 -18.03
C PRO A 595 24.41 -18.17 -19.44
N TYR A 596 25.20 -18.47 -20.49
CA TYR A 596 24.70 -18.47 -21.87
C TYR A 596 23.67 -19.59 -22.12
N GLU A 597 23.85 -20.76 -21.49
CA GLU A 597 22.89 -21.87 -21.58
C GLU A 597 21.54 -21.50 -20.97
N VAL A 598 21.54 -20.71 -19.88
CA VAL A 598 20.33 -20.29 -19.15
C VAL A 598 19.68 -19.06 -19.80
N LEU A 599 20.48 -18.04 -20.09
CA LEU A 599 20.01 -16.77 -20.68
C LEU A 599 20.95 -16.37 -21.84
N PRO A 600 20.71 -16.93 -23.04
CA PRO A 600 21.55 -16.64 -24.19
C PRO A 600 21.41 -15.18 -24.64
N THR A 601 22.55 -14.47 -24.77
CA THR A 601 22.62 -13.12 -25.35
C THR A 601 23.63 -13.10 -26.49
N LEU A 602 23.43 -12.22 -27.46
CA LEU A 602 24.35 -12.08 -28.59
C LEU A 602 25.78 -11.75 -28.11
N ARG A 603 25.90 -10.87 -27.10
CA ARG A 603 27.18 -10.46 -26.53
C ARG A 603 27.91 -11.62 -25.86
N SER A 604 27.24 -12.36 -25.00
CA SER A 604 27.82 -13.54 -24.33
C SER A 604 28.24 -14.61 -25.35
N GLY A 605 27.38 -14.87 -26.35
CA GLY A 605 27.67 -15.82 -27.41
C GLY A 605 28.86 -15.40 -28.28
N THR A 606 28.97 -14.12 -28.63
CA THR A 606 30.12 -13.62 -29.40
C THR A 606 31.44 -13.72 -28.64
N LEU A 607 31.44 -13.42 -27.34
CA LEU A 607 32.64 -13.58 -26.48
C LEU A 607 33.06 -15.06 -26.38
N LEU A 608 32.09 -15.97 -26.19
CA LEU A 608 32.33 -17.40 -26.17
C LEU A 608 32.89 -17.90 -27.52
N LEU A 609 32.30 -17.42 -28.63
CA LEU A 609 32.75 -17.77 -29.98
C LEU A 609 34.22 -17.44 -30.18
N ARG A 610 34.59 -16.20 -29.84
CA ARG A 610 36.02 -15.75 -29.93
C ARG A 610 36.93 -16.56 -29.02
N ALA A 611 36.45 -16.95 -27.82
CA ALA A 611 37.25 -17.77 -26.91
C ALA A 611 37.45 -19.19 -27.45
N TYR A 612 36.42 -19.83 -28.05
CA TYR A 612 36.57 -21.14 -28.68
C TYR A 612 37.46 -21.06 -29.94
N GLN A 613 37.36 -19.98 -30.73
CA GLN A 613 38.28 -19.74 -31.85
C GLN A 613 39.76 -19.62 -31.39
N GLY A 614 40.01 -18.87 -30.33
CA GLY A 614 41.36 -18.72 -29.75
C GLY A 614 41.93 -20.02 -29.21
N LEU A 615 41.07 -20.96 -28.76
CA LEU A 615 41.48 -22.32 -28.35
C LEU A 615 41.59 -23.32 -29.51
N GLY A 616 41.21 -22.95 -30.73
CA GLY A 616 41.18 -23.85 -31.88
C GLY A 616 40.12 -24.94 -31.82
N ASN A 617 39.07 -24.75 -31.03
CA ASN A 617 37.97 -25.74 -30.87
C ASN A 617 36.88 -25.52 -31.94
N ASN A 618 37.17 -26.00 -33.17
CA ASN A 618 36.28 -25.81 -34.32
C ASN A 618 34.87 -26.40 -34.14
N GLU A 619 34.76 -27.53 -33.47
CA GLU A 619 33.46 -28.17 -33.20
C GLU A 619 32.53 -27.24 -32.39
N LYS A 620 33.03 -26.66 -31.29
CA LYS A 620 32.28 -25.70 -30.47
C LYS A 620 32.00 -24.40 -31.20
N VAL A 621 32.92 -23.94 -32.07
CA VAL A 621 32.72 -22.77 -32.91
C VAL A 621 31.54 -22.96 -33.86
N GLU A 622 31.49 -24.08 -34.60
CA GLU A 622 30.42 -24.38 -35.55
C GLU A 622 29.05 -24.54 -34.83
N SER A 623 29.04 -25.28 -33.72
CA SER A 623 27.82 -25.48 -32.90
C SER A 623 27.28 -24.15 -32.35
N LEU A 624 28.12 -23.29 -31.80
CA LEU A 624 27.72 -22.02 -31.23
C LEU A 624 27.30 -21.01 -32.30
N LEU A 625 27.97 -21.03 -33.47
CA LEU A 625 27.59 -20.19 -34.60
C LEU A 625 26.19 -20.53 -35.11
N ALA A 626 25.88 -21.84 -35.24
CA ALA A 626 24.57 -22.31 -35.64
C ALA A 626 23.50 -21.91 -34.60
N ASP A 627 23.80 -22.02 -33.30
CA ASP A 627 22.89 -21.60 -32.24
C ASP A 627 22.62 -20.10 -32.26
N LEU A 628 23.64 -19.27 -32.45
CA LEU A 628 23.51 -17.81 -32.59
C LEU A 628 22.69 -17.42 -33.81
N GLN A 629 22.92 -18.10 -34.95
CA GLN A 629 22.13 -17.87 -36.16
C GLN A 629 20.66 -18.22 -35.97
N MET A 630 20.37 -19.35 -35.31
CA MET A 630 19.01 -19.82 -35.06
C MET A 630 18.26 -18.88 -34.08
N ARG A 631 18.90 -18.45 -33.02
CA ARG A 631 18.26 -17.65 -31.97
C ARG A 631 18.09 -16.18 -32.32
N PHE A 632 19.08 -15.59 -32.98
CA PHE A 632 19.13 -14.13 -33.21
C PHE A 632 18.81 -13.73 -34.66
N SER A 633 18.33 -14.68 -35.52
CA SER A 633 17.79 -14.45 -36.89
C SER A 633 18.47 -13.28 -37.62
N PHE A 634 19.77 -13.41 -37.88
CA PHE A 634 20.43 -12.44 -38.74
C PHE A 634 19.92 -12.60 -40.17
N GLY A 635 19.13 -11.62 -40.66
CA GLY A 635 18.89 -11.48 -42.07
C GLY A 635 20.23 -11.54 -42.83
N GLN A 636 20.23 -12.07 -44.05
CA GLN A 636 21.42 -12.45 -44.85
C GLN A 636 22.45 -11.34 -45.12
N HIS A 637 22.54 -10.26 -44.34
CA HIS A 637 23.54 -9.20 -44.45
C HIS A 637 24.45 -9.16 -43.22
N ASN A 638 25.69 -9.66 -43.43
CA ASN A 638 26.92 -9.41 -42.67
C ASN A 638 26.99 -9.75 -41.16
N ILE A 639 27.07 -11.06 -40.84
CA ILE A 639 27.60 -11.53 -39.55
C ILE A 639 29.05 -11.04 -39.33
N ASN A 640 29.85 -10.90 -40.38
CA ASN A 640 31.23 -10.44 -40.28
C ASN A 640 31.39 -8.98 -39.82
N ASP A 641 30.47 -8.09 -40.20
CA ASP A 641 30.50 -6.69 -39.77
C ASP A 641 30.04 -6.51 -38.31
N SER A 642 29.06 -7.33 -37.86
CA SER A 642 28.62 -7.34 -36.45
C SER A 642 29.68 -7.89 -35.47
N ILE A 643 30.57 -8.76 -35.95
CA ILE A 643 31.68 -9.33 -35.15
C ILE A 643 32.83 -8.30 -34.95
N GLN A 644 32.94 -7.28 -35.80
CA GLN A 644 33.94 -6.23 -35.66
C GLN A 644 33.52 -5.07 -34.74
N LEU A 645 32.22 -4.93 -34.43
CA LEU A 645 31.69 -3.80 -33.65
C LEU A 645 31.55 -4.08 -32.13
N TYR A 646 31.95 -5.27 -31.66
CA TYR A 646 31.90 -5.62 -30.22
C TYR A 646 33.23 -6.12 -29.69
#